data_6bb0b76242c32029753e679006d6e2aa
#
_entry.id   6bb0b76242c32029753e679006d6e2aa
#
_cell.length_a   1.000
_cell.length_b   1.000
_cell.length_c   1.000
_cell.angle_alpha   90.00
_cell.angle_beta   90.00
_cell.angle_gamma   90.00
#
_symmetry.space_group_name_H-M   'P 1'
#
loop_
_entity.id
_entity.type
_entity.pdbx_description
1 polymer ?
#
loop_
_entity_poly.entity_id
_entity_poly.type
_entity_poly.pdbx_seq_one_letter_code
_entity_poly.pdbx_strand_id
1 'polypeptide(L)'
;MPMQPSIRSLLQRWWPLGLALLAACLLRLCLWGNLPRQGMVSDEAEYFASAVWLAQGRGFSWHQEWLWTRAPLYPFFVAIHIRLFGISPTPVYISQFLLGLVQVALTYFLAMALVPASARAHDWRRWVPGLSALLLGLLFPLAVYYQVLLSETLYIAIILAGLLALVYWANSPSLQSRRAYLFLAAAGILFGLASLTRTLAVGFVAVAAGWVFLTVWLHAGSAQSLKERLWKSLLPAAIPLVVAGMVIAPWSVYASRAYGGFVAVDTTGAFNLLLGARTAYDGDRKDAPTRNFVLALLNTHMSQKEREVYLGSSCLAHHQDPRIFAAMERPSAEITQAQRQQLMTAEGLCLLQERPLAFVQKSLAELIDFFRINYGGDERFTNGFTTGRLHPSFVLATFLFDDTLYVLALPLAIIGWTLLRQLEKRDQTMLLACSTLIAWWLLYNLLTAPLLFAINRFRVPLLPMLLIFASYAVLALGAKAWGALNRRHAPHLVLAGLLAFVVAAPASWISAYNPQSDSYRAQESYFGPHPSSVVDTYLGLSSRDRYLASEQLRLDLANDQLESANILLASGRVDPNTTLLGRAIIEGREGRPEAGLALFPSEEQLALADRAWQARAAVVRGDLLRRLGEERAAKNTFTPRVVDDYNPVEWAWEWLKPSPPSDGRIDFGGNLDLGYIRGFYLGEGDGTDTWRWSAGEAALRFPEMGTGAPQSLRLRIDGLSSGLHNPSLVVAIDGRQVAMLELSREVQVYELELPATPTGEDVIIELHSPVFVPSAADLIAQQGPKVGQLRLLGVRLDWAELE
;
A
#
# COMPACT_ATOMS: atom_id res chain seq x y z
N MET A 1 -28.75 45.67 0.47
CA MET A 1 -27.58 45.03 -0.17
C MET A 1 -26.76 44.42 0.94
N PRO A 2 -26.52 43.10 0.96
CA PRO A 2 -25.58 42.50 1.90
C PRO A 2 -24.18 43.05 1.57
N MET A 3 -23.51 43.63 2.54
CA MET A 3 -22.13 44.09 2.43
C MET A 3 -21.25 42.92 2.00
N GLN A 4 -20.52 43.04 0.90
CA GLN A 4 -19.52 42.08 0.53
C GLN A 4 -18.51 41.94 1.66
N PRO A 5 -18.24 40.75 2.16
CA PRO A 5 -17.26 40.53 3.20
C PRO A 5 -15.90 41.03 2.75
N SER A 6 -15.25 41.86 3.57
CA SER A 6 -13.91 42.35 3.27
C SER A 6 -12.94 41.15 3.16
N ILE A 7 -11.95 41.21 2.29
CA ILE A 7 -10.89 40.18 2.13
C ILE A 7 -10.29 39.80 3.49
N ARG A 8 -10.13 40.79 4.37
CA ARG A 8 -9.64 40.62 5.75
C ARG A 8 -10.55 39.74 6.60
N SER A 9 -11.89 39.88 6.49
CA SER A 9 -12.85 39.05 7.21
C SER A 9 -12.92 37.62 6.67
N LEU A 10 -12.74 37.44 5.37
CA LEU A 10 -12.62 36.10 4.73
C LEU A 10 -11.33 35.41 5.20
N LEU A 11 -10.19 36.08 5.17
CA LEU A 11 -8.91 35.55 5.65
C LEU A 11 -8.99 35.16 7.13
N GLN A 12 -9.60 36.02 7.98
CA GLN A 12 -9.79 35.71 9.39
C GLN A 12 -10.70 34.50 9.65
N ARG A 13 -11.60 34.19 8.74
CA ARG A 13 -12.52 33.06 8.87
C ARG A 13 -11.86 31.74 8.45
N TRP A 14 -11.02 31.74 7.41
CA TRP A 14 -10.52 30.53 6.76
C TRP A 14 -9.05 30.20 7.09
N TRP A 15 -8.34 31.07 7.82
CA TRP A 15 -6.93 30.84 8.13
C TRP A 15 -6.64 29.52 8.88
N PRO A 16 -7.56 28.98 9.78
CA PRO A 16 -7.25 27.70 10.41
C PRO A 16 -7.26 26.53 9.42
N LEU A 17 -8.14 26.58 8.42
CA LEU A 17 -8.14 25.61 7.32
C LEU A 17 -6.89 25.80 6.45
N GLY A 18 -6.52 27.04 6.12
CA GLY A 18 -5.32 27.33 5.35
C GLY A 18 -4.05 26.82 6.04
N LEU A 19 -3.94 27.01 7.36
CA LEU A 19 -2.83 26.48 8.15
C LEU A 19 -2.80 24.95 8.14
N ALA A 20 -3.94 24.28 8.33
CA ALA A 20 -4.03 22.83 8.31
C ALA A 20 -3.63 22.25 6.94
N LEU A 21 -4.10 22.88 5.85
CA LEU A 21 -3.74 22.46 4.49
C LEU A 21 -2.26 22.71 4.19
N LEU A 22 -1.70 23.84 4.64
CA LEU A 22 -0.27 24.13 4.48
C LEU A 22 0.59 23.11 5.24
N ALA A 23 0.27 22.83 6.50
CA ALA A 23 0.98 21.84 7.29
C ALA A 23 0.90 20.43 6.67
N ALA A 24 -0.29 20.04 6.22
CA ALA A 24 -0.51 18.78 5.52
C ALA A 24 0.30 18.68 4.20
N CYS A 25 0.35 19.78 3.44
CA CYS A 25 1.11 19.88 2.20
C CYS A 25 2.62 19.76 2.48
N LEU A 26 3.13 20.52 3.44
CA LEU A 26 4.55 20.51 3.79
C LEU A 26 5.01 19.12 4.27
N LEU A 27 4.26 18.47 5.16
CA LEU A 27 4.61 17.13 5.62
C LEU A 27 4.69 16.15 4.43
N ARG A 28 3.70 16.16 3.55
CA ARG A 28 3.68 15.28 2.37
C ARG A 28 4.83 15.57 1.40
N LEU A 29 5.17 16.83 1.19
CA LEU A 29 6.32 17.22 0.35
C LEU A 29 7.65 16.78 0.98
N CYS A 30 7.81 16.90 2.30
CA CYS A 30 8.99 16.40 3.01
C CYS A 30 9.14 14.87 2.89
N LEU A 31 8.04 14.14 2.81
CA LEU A 31 8.04 12.68 2.66
C LEU A 31 8.16 12.23 1.20
N TRP A 32 7.93 13.12 0.22
CA TRP A 32 7.97 12.75 -1.19
C TRP A 32 9.35 12.25 -1.61
N GLY A 33 9.41 11.02 -2.12
CA GLY A 33 10.67 10.40 -2.55
C GLY A 33 11.64 10.01 -1.44
N ASN A 34 11.35 10.36 -0.17
CA ASN A 34 12.21 10.07 0.97
C ASN A 34 11.86 8.75 1.69
N LEU A 35 10.80 8.09 1.28
CA LEU A 35 10.41 6.77 1.79
C LEU A 35 10.94 5.70 0.85
N PRO A 36 11.62 4.67 1.34
CA PRO A 36 12.09 3.59 0.49
C PRO A 36 10.90 2.80 -0.07
N ARG A 37 11.07 2.32 -1.29
CA ARG A 37 10.07 1.53 -1.98
C ARG A 37 10.66 0.21 -2.39
N GLN A 38 9.96 -0.85 -2.07
CA GLN A 38 10.24 -2.21 -2.54
C GLN A 38 9.60 -2.54 -3.89
N GLY A 39 9.06 -1.55 -4.60
CA GLY A 39 8.23 -1.77 -5.77
C GLY A 39 6.76 -2.02 -5.42
N MET A 40 5.97 -2.46 -6.40
CA MET A 40 4.55 -2.75 -6.22
C MET A 40 4.37 -4.19 -5.78
N VAL A 41 3.98 -4.39 -4.52
CA VAL A 41 3.77 -5.71 -3.92
C VAL A 41 2.33 -5.86 -3.42
N SER A 42 1.85 -7.11 -3.32
CA SER A 42 0.54 -7.45 -2.73
C SER A 42 -0.61 -6.64 -3.35
N ASP A 43 -1.40 -5.93 -2.55
CA ASP A 43 -2.58 -5.15 -2.98
C ASP A 43 -2.24 -4.13 -4.07
N GLU A 44 -1.09 -3.44 -3.98
CA GLU A 44 -0.67 -2.47 -5.00
C GLU A 44 -0.49 -3.13 -6.37
N ALA A 45 0.17 -4.28 -6.37
CA ALA A 45 0.40 -5.06 -7.58
C ALA A 45 -0.92 -5.47 -8.25
N GLU A 46 -1.88 -5.94 -7.46
CA GLU A 46 -3.20 -6.34 -7.96
C GLU A 46 -3.97 -5.14 -8.54
N TYR A 47 -3.98 -4.01 -7.83
CA TYR A 47 -4.65 -2.81 -8.32
C TYR A 47 -4.02 -2.26 -9.59
N PHE A 48 -2.69 -2.20 -9.64
CA PHE A 48 -1.99 -1.65 -10.79
C PHE A 48 -2.09 -2.56 -12.01
N ALA A 49 -1.92 -3.88 -11.84
CA ALA A 49 -2.05 -4.85 -12.91
C ALA A 49 -3.43 -4.81 -13.57
N SER A 50 -4.48 -4.85 -12.76
CA SER A 50 -5.86 -4.76 -13.27
C SER A 50 -6.15 -3.42 -13.94
N ALA A 51 -5.56 -2.33 -13.42
CA ALA A 51 -5.72 -1.00 -14.01
C ALA A 51 -5.00 -0.86 -15.36
N VAL A 52 -3.81 -1.45 -15.53
CA VAL A 52 -3.12 -1.50 -16.82
C VAL A 52 -3.96 -2.24 -17.86
N TRP A 53 -4.49 -3.42 -17.51
CA TRP A 53 -5.35 -4.18 -18.41
C TRP A 53 -6.63 -3.43 -18.78
N LEU A 54 -7.23 -2.75 -17.82
CA LEU A 54 -8.42 -1.91 -18.05
C LEU A 54 -8.08 -0.74 -18.98
N ALA A 55 -6.96 -0.06 -18.79
CA ALA A 55 -6.50 1.05 -19.62
C ALA A 55 -6.17 0.60 -21.06
N GLN A 56 -5.75 -0.64 -21.25
CA GLN A 56 -5.51 -1.28 -22.55
C GLN A 56 -6.78 -1.80 -23.23
N GLY A 57 -7.96 -1.61 -22.62
CA GLY A 57 -9.24 -2.04 -23.21
C GLY A 57 -9.59 -3.51 -22.97
N ARG A 58 -8.82 -4.22 -22.12
CA ARG A 58 -9.08 -5.64 -21.77
C ARG A 58 -10.17 -5.80 -20.70
N GLY A 59 -10.76 -4.71 -20.21
CA GLY A 59 -11.72 -4.72 -19.12
C GLY A 59 -11.12 -5.22 -17.80
N PHE A 60 -11.97 -5.80 -16.95
CA PHE A 60 -11.55 -6.38 -15.67
C PHE A 60 -11.17 -7.87 -15.77
N SER A 61 -10.75 -8.35 -16.95
CA SER A 61 -10.45 -9.76 -17.20
C SER A 61 -9.25 -10.27 -16.41
N TRP A 62 -8.32 -9.40 -15.99
CA TRP A 62 -7.19 -9.80 -15.15
C TRP A 62 -7.63 -10.55 -13.90
N HIS A 63 -8.70 -10.10 -13.24
CA HIS A 63 -9.24 -10.75 -12.05
C HIS A 63 -9.98 -12.06 -12.31
N GLN A 64 -10.31 -12.41 -13.57
CA GLN A 64 -10.91 -13.71 -13.86
C GLN A 64 -9.95 -14.86 -13.55
N GLU A 65 -8.66 -14.64 -13.76
CA GLU A 65 -7.59 -15.60 -13.52
C GLU A 65 -6.93 -15.46 -12.14
N TRP A 66 -7.31 -14.41 -11.36
CA TRP A 66 -6.78 -14.17 -10.01
C TRP A 66 -7.62 -14.92 -8.96
N LEU A 67 -7.07 -15.02 -7.74
CA LEU A 67 -7.70 -15.73 -6.62
C LEU A 67 -9.07 -15.16 -6.24
N TRP A 68 -9.22 -13.84 -6.29
CA TRP A 68 -10.44 -13.08 -6.01
C TRP A 68 -10.55 -11.87 -6.91
N THR A 69 -11.71 -11.19 -6.85
CA THR A 69 -11.90 -9.92 -7.56
C THR A 69 -11.83 -8.75 -6.59
N ARG A 70 -11.43 -7.58 -7.08
CA ARG A 70 -11.43 -6.33 -6.33
C ARG A 70 -12.61 -5.44 -6.69
N ALA A 71 -13.00 -4.57 -5.75
CA ALA A 71 -13.97 -3.51 -6.02
C ALA A 71 -13.46 -2.57 -7.12
N PRO A 72 -14.31 -2.16 -8.09
CA PRO A 72 -13.85 -1.64 -9.40
C PRO A 72 -13.37 -0.20 -9.39
N LEU A 73 -13.86 0.64 -8.46
CA LEU A 73 -13.67 2.09 -8.57
C LEU A 73 -12.22 2.50 -8.43
N TYR A 74 -11.44 1.83 -7.58
CA TYR A 74 -10.04 2.17 -7.41
C TYR A 74 -9.18 1.73 -8.59
N PRO A 75 -9.25 0.48 -9.12
CA PRO A 75 -8.64 0.13 -10.39
C PRO A 75 -9.03 1.06 -11.54
N PHE A 76 -10.30 1.46 -11.61
CA PHE A 76 -10.78 2.41 -12.62
C PHE A 76 -10.13 3.80 -12.46
N PHE A 77 -10.03 4.29 -11.23
CA PHE A 77 -9.32 5.54 -10.92
C PHE A 77 -7.86 5.49 -11.38
N VAL A 78 -7.14 4.41 -11.11
CA VAL A 78 -5.76 4.20 -11.55
C VAL A 78 -5.69 4.09 -13.09
N ALA A 79 -6.61 3.35 -13.71
CA ALA A 79 -6.65 3.15 -15.17
C ALA A 79 -6.83 4.46 -15.95
N ILE A 80 -7.62 5.41 -15.44
CA ILE A 80 -7.77 6.74 -16.05
C ILE A 80 -6.40 7.45 -16.11
N HIS A 81 -5.61 7.39 -15.02
CA HIS A 81 -4.28 8.00 -15.00
C HIS A 81 -3.32 7.32 -15.99
N ILE A 82 -3.34 5.99 -16.03
CA ILE A 82 -2.54 5.23 -17.00
C ILE A 82 -2.92 5.58 -18.43
N ARG A 83 -4.22 5.73 -18.71
CA ARG A 83 -4.70 6.08 -20.04
C ARG A 83 -4.29 7.48 -20.49
N LEU A 84 -4.19 8.44 -19.55
CA LEU A 84 -3.84 9.83 -19.82
C LEU A 84 -2.34 10.09 -19.81
N PHE A 85 -1.58 9.42 -18.96
CA PHE A 85 -0.17 9.75 -18.68
C PHE A 85 0.79 8.59 -18.92
N GLY A 86 0.32 7.45 -19.45
CA GLY A 86 1.14 6.26 -19.64
C GLY A 86 1.21 5.37 -18.40
N ILE A 87 1.91 4.23 -18.53
CA ILE A 87 2.05 3.22 -17.47
C ILE A 87 3.04 3.73 -16.41
N SER A 88 2.57 4.60 -15.53
CA SER A 88 3.34 5.17 -14.42
C SER A 88 2.46 5.35 -13.19
N PRO A 89 2.95 5.04 -11.98
CA PRO A 89 2.22 5.28 -10.74
C PRO A 89 2.25 6.76 -10.31
N THR A 90 3.23 7.55 -10.75
CA THR A 90 3.46 8.92 -10.28
C THR A 90 2.24 9.85 -10.44
N PRO A 91 1.50 9.88 -11.57
CA PRO A 91 0.29 10.69 -11.68
C PRO A 91 -0.80 10.31 -10.67
N VAL A 92 -0.90 9.01 -10.34
CA VAL A 92 -1.83 8.52 -9.31
C VAL A 92 -1.42 9.06 -7.94
N TYR A 93 -0.13 9.06 -7.61
CA TYR A 93 0.37 9.60 -6.35
C TYR A 93 0.08 11.09 -6.19
N ILE A 94 0.23 11.89 -7.27
CA ILE A 94 -0.13 13.31 -7.27
C ILE A 94 -1.63 13.48 -6.99
N SER A 95 -2.48 12.70 -7.63
CA SER A 95 -3.92 12.75 -7.40
C SER A 95 -4.30 12.31 -5.99
N GLN A 96 -3.63 11.28 -5.45
CA GLN A 96 -3.83 10.84 -4.06
C GLN A 96 -3.31 11.89 -3.05
N PHE A 97 -2.22 12.59 -3.35
CA PHE A 97 -1.76 13.73 -2.57
C PHE A 97 -2.86 14.80 -2.46
N LEU A 98 -3.46 15.19 -3.58
CA LEU A 98 -4.56 16.15 -3.60
C LEU A 98 -5.79 15.63 -2.85
N LEU A 99 -6.14 14.35 -3.01
CA LEU A 99 -7.22 13.71 -2.24
C LEU A 99 -6.93 13.74 -0.73
N GLY A 100 -5.67 13.60 -0.31
CA GLY A 100 -5.28 13.76 1.08
C GLY A 100 -5.54 15.17 1.62
N LEU A 101 -5.31 16.21 0.83
CA LEU A 101 -5.68 17.58 1.18
C LEU A 101 -7.21 17.77 1.22
N VAL A 102 -7.94 17.13 0.31
CA VAL A 102 -9.42 17.11 0.33
C VAL A 102 -9.93 16.44 1.59
N GLN A 103 -9.31 15.37 2.08
CA GLN A 103 -9.68 14.72 3.35
C GLN A 103 -9.53 15.70 4.52
N VAL A 104 -8.44 16.48 4.58
CA VAL A 104 -8.22 17.52 5.60
C VAL A 104 -9.34 18.58 5.54
N ALA A 105 -9.69 19.06 4.35
CA ALA A 105 -10.77 20.02 4.16
C ALA A 105 -12.14 19.43 4.54
N LEU A 106 -12.45 18.21 4.13
CA LEU A 106 -13.70 17.53 4.48
C LEU A 106 -13.83 17.32 5.99
N THR A 107 -12.72 16.97 6.66
CA THR A 107 -12.71 16.86 8.13
C THR A 107 -12.97 18.20 8.81
N TYR A 108 -12.39 19.29 8.29
CA TYR A 108 -12.70 20.65 8.76
C TYR A 108 -14.20 20.95 8.62
N PHE A 109 -14.80 20.72 7.45
CA PHE A 109 -16.21 20.99 7.22
C PHE A 109 -17.14 20.08 8.03
N LEU A 110 -16.77 18.82 8.17
CA LEU A 110 -17.52 17.87 9.00
C LEU A 110 -17.49 18.29 10.47
N ALA A 111 -16.33 18.66 11.00
CA ALA A 111 -16.20 19.17 12.36
C ALA A 111 -16.99 20.48 12.57
N MET A 112 -16.98 21.38 11.58
CA MET A 112 -17.75 22.62 11.61
C MET A 112 -19.26 22.37 11.62
N ALA A 113 -19.73 21.34 10.90
CA ALA A 113 -21.13 20.97 10.83
C ALA A 113 -21.61 20.21 12.10
N LEU A 114 -20.70 19.42 12.72
CA LEU A 114 -20.96 18.67 13.96
C LEU A 114 -20.90 19.53 15.20
N VAL A 115 -20.07 20.58 15.23
CA VAL A 115 -19.82 21.41 16.42
C VAL A 115 -20.07 22.87 16.07
N PRO A 116 -21.35 23.31 16.02
CA PRO A 116 -21.66 24.69 15.71
C PRO A 116 -21.19 25.60 16.83
N ALA A 117 -20.36 26.57 16.50
CA ALA A 117 -19.93 27.62 17.42
C ALA A 117 -21.03 28.67 17.57
N SER A 118 -21.19 29.22 18.79
CA SER A 118 -22.07 30.34 18.97
C SER A 118 -21.47 31.61 18.32
N ALA A 119 -22.33 32.60 18.03
CA ALA A 119 -21.91 33.87 17.46
C ALA A 119 -21.05 34.73 18.44
N ARG A 120 -20.81 34.26 19.66
CA ARG A 120 -19.99 34.95 20.65
C ARG A 120 -18.51 34.90 20.27
N ALA A 121 -17.82 36.03 20.34
CA ALA A 121 -16.41 36.16 19.91
C ALA A 121 -15.43 35.23 20.65
N HIS A 122 -15.78 34.80 21.85
CA HIS A 122 -14.93 33.96 22.73
C HIS A 122 -15.39 32.52 22.81
N ASP A 123 -16.20 32.04 21.84
CA ASP A 123 -16.57 30.61 21.79
C ASP A 123 -15.40 29.77 21.29
N TRP A 124 -14.79 29.01 22.19
CA TRP A 124 -13.68 28.12 21.91
C TRP A 124 -14.02 27.04 20.88
N ARG A 125 -15.30 26.68 20.72
CA ARG A 125 -15.78 25.66 19.74
C ARG A 125 -15.41 26.00 18.30
N ARG A 126 -15.20 27.27 17.99
CA ARG A 126 -14.75 27.75 16.68
C ARG A 126 -13.37 27.18 16.24
N TRP A 127 -12.58 26.73 17.20
CA TRP A 127 -11.25 26.18 16.95
C TRP A 127 -11.26 24.68 16.68
N VAL A 128 -12.35 23.94 17.01
CA VAL A 128 -12.47 22.51 16.82
C VAL A 128 -12.22 22.10 15.37
N PRO A 129 -12.83 22.73 14.35
CA PRO A 129 -12.59 22.37 12.96
C PRO A 129 -11.12 22.52 12.55
N GLY A 130 -10.48 23.64 12.94
CA GLY A 130 -9.09 23.91 12.64
C GLY A 130 -8.13 22.92 13.27
N LEU A 131 -8.32 22.63 14.56
CA LEU A 131 -7.49 21.65 15.29
C LEU A 131 -7.68 20.23 14.71
N SER A 132 -8.91 19.82 14.44
CA SER A 132 -9.19 18.49 13.86
C SER A 132 -8.51 18.31 12.50
N ALA A 133 -8.61 19.32 11.64
CA ALA A 133 -7.99 19.32 10.32
C ALA A 133 -6.47 19.36 10.40
N LEU A 134 -5.89 20.14 11.32
CA LEU A 134 -4.44 20.22 11.54
C LEU A 134 -3.88 18.89 12.01
N LEU A 135 -4.50 18.28 13.04
CA LEU A 135 -4.07 16.99 13.55
C LEU A 135 -4.16 15.90 12.48
N LEU A 136 -5.23 15.88 11.68
CA LEU A 136 -5.35 14.94 10.55
C LEU A 136 -4.27 15.20 9.50
N GLY A 137 -3.99 16.46 9.18
CA GLY A 137 -2.99 16.85 8.20
C GLY A 137 -1.58 16.40 8.56
N LEU A 138 -1.28 16.36 9.86
CA LEU A 138 0.01 15.97 10.43
C LEU A 138 0.09 14.47 10.76
N LEU A 139 -1.00 13.71 10.65
CA LEU A 139 -1.02 12.30 10.96
C LEU A 139 -0.22 11.51 9.91
N PHE A 140 0.86 10.88 10.36
CA PHE A 140 1.85 10.24 9.49
C PHE A 140 1.27 9.15 8.58
N PRO A 141 0.44 8.19 9.02
CA PRO A 141 -0.11 7.17 8.13
C PRO A 141 -0.88 7.75 6.94
N LEU A 142 -1.72 8.75 7.19
CA LEU A 142 -2.46 9.42 6.11
C LEU A 142 -1.55 10.27 5.22
N ALA A 143 -0.41 10.73 5.76
CA ALA A 143 0.56 11.48 5.00
C ALA A 143 1.41 10.60 4.07
N VAL A 144 1.52 9.28 4.32
CA VAL A 144 2.29 8.36 3.48
C VAL A 144 1.44 7.58 2.48
N TYR A 145 0.16 7.34 2.76
CA TYR A 145 -0.72 6.59 1.86
C TYR A 145 -0.87 7.20 0.46
N TYR A 146 -0.54 8.46 0.25
CA TYR A 146 -0.58 9.04 -1.10
C TYR A 146 0.49 8.48 -2.04
N GLN A 147 1.59 7.91 -1.51
CA GLN A 147 2.65 7.28 -2.31
C GLN A 147 2.46 5.75 -2.44
N VAL A 148 1.30 5.23 -2.07
CA VAL A 148 0.98 3.80 -2.14
C VAL A 148 -0.30 3.63 -2.95
N LEU A 149 -0.31 2.65 -3.86
CA LEU A 149 -1.48 2.36 -4.67
C LEU A 149 -2.51 1.54 -3.87
N LEU A 150 -3.11 2.21 -2.89
CA LEU A 150 -4.14 1.63 -2.02
C LEU A 150 -5.43 2.43 -2.07
N SER A 151 -6.55 1.74 -1.95
CA SER A 151 -7.89 2.31 -2.08
C SER A 151 -8.28 3.25 -0.94
N GLU A 152 -7.54 3.26 0.18
CA GLU A 152 -7.84 4.01 1.41
C GLU A 152 -7.97 5.50 1.17
N THR A 153 -7.06 6.10 0.39
CA THR A 153 -7.07 7.55 0.16
C THR A 153 -8.34 8.00 -0.56
N LEU A 154 -8.75 7.29 -1.59
CA LEU A 154 -10.00 7.57 -2.32
C LEU A 154 -11.23 7.29 -1.44
N TYR A 155 -11.23 6.13 -0.77
CA TYR A 155 -12.32 5.68 0.08
C TYR A 155 -12.64 6.66 1.22
N ILE A 156 -11.61 7.13 1.95
CA ILE A 156 -11.78 8.07 3.06
C ILE A 156 -12.38 9.39 2.58
N ALA A 157 -11.91 9.92 1.47
CA ALA A 157 -12.47 11.14 0.91
C ALA A 157 -13.96 11.00 0.58
N ILE A 158 -14.36 9.88 -0.03
CA ILE A 158 -15.76 9.62 -0.40
C ILE A 158 -16.63 9.43 0.86
N ILE A 159 -16.15 8.66 1.85
CA ILE A 159 -16.89 8.43 3.11
C ILE A 159 -17.09 9.75 3.87
N LEU A 160 -16.04 10.56 4.01
CA LEU A 160 -16.14 11.88 4.67
C LEU A 160 -17.16 12.78 3.98
N ALA A 161 -17.16 12.82 2.66
CA ALA A 161 -18.14 13.57 1.88
C ALA A 161 -19.57 13.03 2.07
N GLY A 162 -19.75 11.70 2.12
CA GLY A 162 -21.05 11.07 2.37
C GLY A 162 -21.59 11.35 3.75
N LEU A 163 -20.74 11.27 4.79
CA LEU A 163 -21.11 11.63 6.16
C LEU A 163 -21.43 13.12 6.28
N LEU A 164 -20.65 13.97 5.64
CA LEU A 164 -20.93 15.41 5.59
C LEU A 164 -22.28 15.74 4.95
N ALA A 165 -22.63 15.05 3.87
CA ALA A 165 -23.94 15.19 3.21
C ALA A 165 -25.09 14.81 4.16
N LEU A 166 -24.96 13.70 4.91
CA LEU A 166 -25.97 13.31 5.92
C LEU A 166 -26.05 14.31 7.08
N VAL A 167 -24.92 14.85 7.53
CA VAL A 167 -24.92 15.89 8.57
C VAL A 167 -25.58 17.17 8.07
N TYR A 168 -25.34 17.57 6.82
CA TYR A 168 -26.06 18.72 6.23
C TYR A 168 -27.54 18.44 6.04
N TRP A 169 -27.93 17.21 5.72
CA TRP A 169 -29.35 16.82 5.72
C TRP A 169 -29.97 17.00 7.10
N ALA A 170 -29.33 16.46 8.15
CA ALA A 170 -29.84 16.56 9.53
C ALA A 170 -29.90 18.01 10.04
N ASN A 171 -28.97 18.86 9.61
CA ASN A 171 -28.95 20.29 9.96
C ASN A 171 -29.87 21.15 9.05
N SER A 172 -30.64 20.54 8.14
CA SER A 172 -31.57 21.27 7.28
C SER A 172 -32.77 21.79 8.08
N PRO A 173 -33.29 22.99 7.80
CA PRO A 173 -34.43 23.54 8.49
C PRO A 173 -35.70 22.67 8.43
N SER A 174 -35.85 21.88 7.38
CA SER A 174 -36.87 20.85 7.22
C SER A 174 -36.22 19.60 6.61
N LEU A 175 -36.35 18.45 7.28
CA LEU A 175 -35.83 17.15 6.86
C LEU A 175 -36.48 16.61 5.57
N GLN A 176 -37.63 17.16 5.19
CA GLN A 176 -38.40 16.75 4.02
C GLN A 176 -38.41 17.81 2.91
N SER A 177 -37.58 18.84 3.01
CA SER A 177 -37.42 19.84 1.95
C SER A 177 -36.74 19.25 0.73
N ARG A 178 -36.95 19.83 -0.46
CA ARG A 178 -36.26 19.43 -1.70
C ARG A 178 -34.76 19.44 -1.53
N ARG A 179 -34.21 20.45 -0.84
CA ARG A 179 -32.77 20.54 -0.54
C ARG A 179 -32.29 19.41 0.37
N ALA A 180 -33.08 19.02 1.37
CA ALA A 180 -32.77 17.90 2.24
C ALA A 180 -32.71 16.57 1.46
N TYR A 181 -33.66 16.34 0.56
CA TYR A 181 -33.63 15.14 -0.30
C TYR A 181 -32.42 15.12 -1.23
N LEU A 182 -31.95 16.25 -1.73
CA LEU A 182 -30.72 16.30 -2.51
C LEU A 182 -29.48 15.87 -1.68
N PHE A 183 -29.41 16.23 -0.41
CA PHE A 183 -28.34 15.74 0.48
C PHE A 183 -28.42 14.22 0.70
N LEU A 184 -29.63 13.65 0.85
CA LEU A 184 -29.82 12.21 0.95
C LEU A 184 -29.42 11.49 -0.34
N ALA A 185 -29.79 12.04 -1.49
CA ALA A 185 -29.38 11.51 -2.78
C ALA A 185 -27.85 11.59 -2.96
N ALA A 186 -27.23 12.71 -2.61
CA ALA A 186 -25.78 12.88 -2.64
C ALA A 186 -25.09 11.86 -1.72
N ALA A 187 -25.59 11.65 -0.50
CA ALA A 187 -25.08 10.62 0.39
C ALA A 187 -25.21 9.21 -0.21
N GLY A 188 -26.35 8.91 -0.85
CA GLY A 188 -26.57 7.64 -1.56
C GLY A 188 -25.56 7.43 -2.69
N ILE A 189 -25.30 8.46 -3.52
CA ILE A 189 -24.28 8.40 -4.58
C ILE A 189 -22.91 8.13 -3.97
N LEU A 190 -22.52 8.92 -2.94
CA LEU A 190 -21.20 8.81 -2.31
C LEU A 190 -21.00 7.45 -1.62
N PHE A 191 -22.00 6.94 -0.91
CA PHE A 191 -21.89 5.61 -0.31
C PHE A 191 -21.93 4.48 -1.36
N GLY A 192 -22.64 4.65 -2.47
CA GLY A 192 -22.56 3.75 -3.61
C GLY A 192 -21.15 3.72 -4.20
N LEU A 193 -20.51 4.87 -4.42
CA LEU A 193 -19.13 4.98 -4.87
C LEU A 193 -18.14 4.43 -3.82
N ALA A 194 -18.37 4.68 -2.53
CA ALA A 194 -17.57 4.08 -1.45
C ALA A 194 -17.66 2.55 -1.49
N SER A 195 -18.87 2.00 -1.73
CA SER A 195 -19.10 0.55 -1.88
C SER A 195 -18.35 -0.03 -3.07
N LEU A 196 -18.31 0.69 -4.20
CA LEU A 196 -17.51 0.33 -5.37
C LEU A 196 -15.99 0.53 -5.17
N THR A 197 -15.58 1.22 -4.09
CA THR A 197 -14.17 1.34 -3.70
C THR A 197 -13.76 0.23 -2.72
N ARG A 198 -14.60 -0.05 -1.73
CA ARG A 198 -14.41 -1.10 -0.72
C ARG A 198 -15.77 -1.67 -0.31
N THR A 199 -15.94 -2.96 -0.48
CA THR A 199 -17.20 -3.68 -0.25
C THR A 199 -17.75 -3.51 1.17
N LEU A 200 -16.89 -3.23 2.15
CA LEU A 200 -17.29 -2.95 3.52
C LEU A 200 -18.34 -1.82 3.62
N ALA A 201 -18.32 -0.84 2.71
CA ALA A 201 -19.29 0.25 2.72
C ALA A 201 -20.72 -0.18 2.36
N VAL A 202 -20.91 -1.30 1.67
CA VAL A 202 -22.26 -1.80 1.28
C VAL A 202 -23.18 -1.94 2.48
N GLY A 203 -22.70 -2.59 3.54
CA GLY A 203 -23.50 -2.76 4.77
C GLY A 203 -23.75 -1.44 5.49
N PHE A 204 -22.83 -0.48 5.40
CA PHE A 204 -23.03 0.83 6.01
C PHE A 204 -24.14 1.64 5.35
N VAL A 205 -24.44 1.43 4.07
CA VAL A 205 -25.59 2.08 3.41
C VAL A 205 -26.88 1.78 4.15
N ALA A 206 -27.09 0.51 4.56
CA ALA A 206 -28.24 0.10 5.34
C ALA A 206 -28.26 0.72 6.76
N VAL A 207 -27.08 0.78 7.40
CA VAL A 207 -26.89 1.42 8.71
C VAL A 207 -27.25 2.92 8.63
N ALA A 208 -26.74 3.61 7.61
CA ALA A 208 -27.04 5.02 7.36
C ALA A 208 -28.52 5.28 7.09
N ALA A 209 -29.16 4.43 6.31
CA ALA A 209 -30.60 4.50 6.06
C ALA A 209 -31.43 4.26 7.34
N GLY A 210 -31.00 3.29 8.18
CA GLY A 210 -31.60 3.04 9.48
C GLY A 210 -31.47 4.27 10.41
N TRP A 211 -30.31 4.93 10.38
CA TRP A 211 -30.10 6.17 11.13
C TRP A 211 -31.02 7.30 10.61
N VAL A 212 -31.17 7.47 9.30
CA VAL A 212 -32.10 8.44 8.69
C VAL A 212 -33.53 8.14 9.14
N PHE A 213 -33.96 6.87 9.06
CA PHE A 213 -35.26 6.42 9.52
C PHE A 213 -35.52 6.82 10.99
N LEU A 214 -34.61 6.44 11.88
CA LEU A 214 -34.74 6.73 13.30
C LEU A 214 -34.76 8.24 13.60
N THR A 215 -33.94 8.99 12.88
CA THR A 215 -33.88 10.45 13.02
C THR A 215 -35.23 11.09 12.69
N VAL A 216 -35.83 10.72 11.55
CA VAL A 216 -37.15 11.24 11.18
C VAL A 216 -38.23 10.72 12.12
N TRP A 217 -38.20 9.44 12.49
CA TRP A 217 -39.13 8.81 13.41
C TRP A 217 -39.17 9.49 14.79
N LEU A 218 -38.03 9.84 15.33
CA LEU A 218 -37.92 10.52 16.64
C LEU A 218 -38.34 11.99 16.57
N HIS A 219 -38.22 12.62 15.39
CA HIS A 219 -38.69 14.02 15.19
C HIS A 219 -40.18 14.11 14.86
N ALA A 220 -40.79 13.03 14.42
CA ALA A 220 -42.23 13.00 14.21
C ALA A 220 -42.97 13.04 15.56
N GLY A 221 -43.69 14.14 15.83
CA GLY A 221 -44.43 14.33 17.08
C GLY A 221 -45.35 13.17 17.41
N SER A 222 -45.63 12.94 18.68
CA SER A 222 -46.53 11.91 19.21
C SER A 222 -48.01 12.06 18.75
N ALA A 223 -48.37 13.20 18.22
CA ALA A 223 -49.69 13.51 17.73
C ALA A 223 -50.04 12.91 16.36
N GLN A 224 -49.04 12.31 15.63
CA GLN A 224 -49.27 11.70 14.33
C GLN A 224 -49.66 10.22 14.48
N SER A 225 -50.50 9.69 13.54
CA SER A 225 -50.79 8.28 13.52
C SER A 225 -49.55 7.43 13.24
N LEU A 226 -49.53 6.20 13.75
CA LEU A 226 -48.40 5.27 13.55
C LEU A 226 -48.08 5.08 12.05
N LYS A 227 -49.15 4.99 11.22
CA LYS A 227 -49.02 4.83 9.77
C LYS A 227 -48.33 6.04 9.10
N GLU A 228 -48.74 7.24 9.46
CA GLU A 228 -48.13 8.48 8.94
C GLU A 228 -46.67 8.63 9.36
N ARG A 229 -46.38 8.32 10.60
CA ARG A 229 -45.00 8.32 11.14
C ARG A 229 -44.10 7.35 10.38
N LEU A 230 -44.61 6.13 10.12
CA LEU A 230 -43.92 5.10 9.38
C LEU A 230 -43.58 5.58 7.97
N TRP A 231 -44.59 6.04 7.21
CA TRP A 231 -44.43 6.49 5.83
C TRP A 231 -43.51 7.72 5.73
N LYS A 232 -43.63 8.68 6.64
CA LYS A 232 -42.76 9.86 6.71
C LYS A 232 -41.32 9.51 6.98
N SER A 233 -41.04 8.42 7.68
CA SER A 233 -39.67 7.95 7.99
C SER A 233 -39.09 7.03 6.91
N LEU A 234 -39.94 6.19 6.29
CA LEU A 234 -39.49 5.24 5.26
C LEU A 234 -39.00 5.96 3.99
N LEU A 235 -39.74 6.96 3.52
CA LEU A 235 -39.38 7.66 2.28
C LEU A 235 -37.98 8.29 2.32
N PRO A 236 -37.60 9.11 3.31
CA PRO A 236 -36.23 9.64 3.42
C PRO A 236 -35.19 8.55 3.58
N ALA A 237 -35.45 7.48 4.33
CA ALA A 237 -34.55 6.38 4.54
C ALA A 237 -34.32 5.54 3.27
N ALA A 238 -35.33 5.40 2.42
CA ALA A 238 -35.22 4.68 1.16
C ALA A 238 -34.31 5.40 0.13
N ILE A 239 -34.26 6.74 0.16
CA ILE A 239 -33.47 7.51 -0.83
C ILE A 239 -32.01 7.08 -0.90
N PRO A 240 -31.21 7.12 0.20
CA PRO A 240 -29.81 6.72 0.13
C PRO A 240 -29.63 5.24 -0.25
N LEU A 241 -30.55 4.35 0.14
CA LEU A 241 -30.52 2.94 -0.25
C LEU A 241 -30.72 2.75 -1.76
N VAL A 242 -31.80 3.34 -2.29
CA VAL A 242 -32.15 3.20 -3.72
C VAL A 242 -31.07 3.84 -4.58
N VAL A 243 -30.61 5.05 -4.23
CA VAL A 243 -29.59 5.77 -5.00
C VAL A 243 -28.26 5.02 -4.95
N ALA A 244 -27.83 4.52 -3.79
CA ALA A 244 -26.61 3.70 -3.72
C ALA A 244 -26.78 2.40 -4.53
N GLY A 245 -27.94 1.76 -4.47
CA GLY A 245 -28.25 0.60 -5.29
C GLY A 245 -28.16 0.91 -6.80
N MET A 246 -28.65 2.06 -7.26
CA MET A 246 -28.55 2.50 -8.65
C MET A 246 -27.09 2.72 -9.07
N VAL A 247 -26.23 3.20 -8.18
CA VAL A 247 -24.79 3.38 -8.44
C VAL A 247 -24.07 2.05 -8.54
N ILE A 248 -24.41 1.09 -7.69
CA ILE A 248 -23.78 -0.24 -7.62
C ILE A 248 -24.30 -1.15 -8.74
N ALA A 249 -25.57 -1.09 -9.10
CA ALA A 249 -26.22 -2.05 -9.98
C ALA A 249 -25.55 -2.21 -11.37
N PRO A 250 -25.11 -1.17 -12.08
CA PRO A 250 -24.45 -1.35 -13.37
C PRO A 250 -23.20 -2.23 -13.26
N TRP A 251 -22.39 -2.03 -12.22
CA TRP A 251 -21.23 -2.86 -11.95
C TRP A 251 -21.65 -4.28 -11.56
N SER A 252 -22.61 -4.43 -10.66
CA SER A 252 -23.07 -5.75 -10.22
C SER A 252 -23.59 -6.61 -11.39
N VAL A 253 -24.31 -6.00 -12.34
CA VAL A 253 -24.77 -6.67 -13.56
C VAL A 253 -23.57 -7.08 -14.45
N TYR A 254 -22.62 -6.18 -14.67
CA TYR A 254 -21.41 -6.48 -15.42
C TYR A 254 -20.60 -7.60 -14.77
N ALA A 255 -20.28 -7.47 -13.48
CA ALA A 255 -19.48 -8.42 -12.73
C ALA A 255 -20.14 -9.81 -12.68
N SER A 256 -21.47 -9.86 -12.47
CA SER A 256 -22.22 -11.12 -12.44
C SER A 256 -22.17 -11.85 -13.77
N ARG A 257 -22.19 -11.13 -14.88
CA ARG A 257 -22.03 -11.70 -16.22
C ARG A 257 -20.59 -12.14 -16.49
N ALA A 258 -19.64 -11.28 -16.18
CA ALA A 258 -18.22 -11.53 -16.45
C ALA A 258 -17.65 -12.67 -15.61
N TYR A 259 -18.12 -12.83 -14.38
CA TYR A 259 -17.61 -13.81 -13.40
C TYR A 259 -18.49 -15.05 -13.22
N GLY A 260 -19.51 -15.21 -14.06
CA GLY A 260 -20.29 -16.45 -14.18
C GLY A 260 -21.25 -16.75 -13.03
N GLY A 261 -21.84 -15.71 -12.41
CA GLY A 261 -22.82 -15.81 -11.34
C GLY A 261 -22.90 -14.54 -10.52
N PHE A 262 -23.77 -14.48 -9.51
CA PHE A 262 -23.98 -13.25 -8.75
C PHE A 262 -22.74 -12.78 -7.99
N VAL A 263 -22.29 -11.56 -8.32
CA VAL A 263 -21.25 -10.82 -7.63
C VAL A 263 -21.76 -9.40 -7.40
N ALA A 264 -21.97 -9.04 -6.14
CA ALA A 264 -22.52 -7.72 -5.79
C ALA A 264 -21.54 -6.60 -6.10
N VAL A 265 -20.29 -6.71 -5.61
CA VAL A 265 -19.21 -5.75 -5.86
C VAL A 265 -17.90 -6.48 -6.17
N ASP A 266 -17.43 -7.33 -5.25
CA ASP A 266 -16.21 -8.13 -5.38
C ASP A 266 -16.36 -9.48 -4.67
N THR A 267 -15.33 -10.32 -4.76
CA THR A 267 -15.28 -11.62 -4.07
C THR A 267 -14.31 -11.65 -2.90
N THR A 268 -13.61 -10.54 -2.63
CA THR A 268 -12.63 -10.42 -1.52
C THR A 268 -13.29 -10.66 -0.16
N GLY A 269 -14.57 -10.28 0.00
CA GLY A 269 -15.31 -10.52 1.23
C GLY A 269 -15.43 -12.00 1.59
N ALA A 270 -15.63 -12.88 0.61
CA ALA A 270 -15.66 -14.32 0.82
C ALA A 270 -14.30 -14.89 1.23
N PHE A 271 -13.22 -14.39 0.60
CA PHE A 271 -11.86 -14.75 0.99
C PHE A 271 -11.55 -14.30 2.44
N ASN A 272 -11.91 -13.09 2.83
CA ASN A 272 -11.69 -12.57 4.17
C ASN A 272 -12.50 -13.34 5.23
N LEU A 273 -13.72 -13.76 4.91
CA LEU A 273 -14.51 -14.62 5.77
C LEU A 273 -13.84 -15.98 5.97
N LEU A 274 -13.38 -16.60 4.88
CA LEU A 274 -12.67 -17.88 4.93
C LEU A 274 -11.37 -17.76 5.72
N LEU A 275 -10.58 -16.70 5.47
CA LEU A 275 -9.33 -16.44 6.20
C LEU A 275 -9.59 -16.27 7.70
N GLY A 276 -10.59 -15.48 8.08
CA GLY A 276 -10.97 -15.29 9.48
C GLY A 276 -11.48 -16.56 10.15
N ALA A 277 -12.29 -17.35 9.47
CA ALA A 277 -12.79 -18.63 9.96
C ALA A 277 -11.67 -19.66 10.13
N ARG A 278 -10.76 -19.77 9.16
CA ARG A 278 -9.61 -20.67 9.21
C ARG A 278 -8.61 -20.26 10.30
N THR A 279 -8.33 -18.98 10.47
CA THR A 279 -7.51 -18.47 11.57
C THR A 279 -8.07 -18.90 12.93
N ALA A 280 -9.39 -18.83 13.11
CA ALA A 280 -10.04 -19.29 14.34
C ALA A 280 -9.93 -20.81 14.53
N TYR A 281 -9.99 -21.56 13.44
CA TYR A 281 -9.95 -23.01 13.45
C TYR A 281 -8.53 -23.54 13.74
N ASP A 282 -7.52 -23.03 13.03
CA ASP A 282 -6.14 -23.50 13.11
C ASP A 282 -5.33 -22.80 14.21
N GLY A 283 -5.85 -21.72 14.78
CA GLY A 283 -5.16 -20.91 15.79
C GLY A 283 -3.98 -20.09 15.25
N ASP A 284 -3.72 -20.14 13.96
CA ASP A 284 -2.59 -19.46 13.29
C ASP A 284 -3.10 -18.49 12.22
N ARG A 285 -2.57 -17.26 12.25
CA ARG A 285 -2.93 -16.18 11.32
C ARG A 285 -2.19 -16.27 9.97
N LYS A 286 -1.73 -17.44 9.58
CA LYS A 286 -1.11 -17.64 8.28
C LYS A 286 -2.16 -17.68 7.17
N ASP A 287 -2.03 -16.82 6.18
CA ASP A 287 -2.94 -16.81 5.02
C ASP A 287 -2.61 -17.89 3.97
N ALA A 288 -1.43 -18.52 4.06
CA ALA A 288 -0.98 -19.52 3.10
C ALA A 288 -1.94 -20.72 2.94
N PRO A 289 -2.46 -21.38 4.00
CA PRO A 289 -3.42 -22.47 3.82
C PRO A 289 -4.71 -22.03 3.14
N THR A 290 -5.18 -20.81 3.43
CA THR A 290 -6.37 -20.23 2.80
C THR A 290 -6.11 -19.94 1.32
N ARG A 291 -4.97 -19.36 0.98
CA ARG A 291 -4.57 -19.10 -0.41
C ARG A 291 -4.39 -20.40 -1.19
N ASN A 292 -3.79 -21.42 -0.59
CA ASN A 292 -3.62 -22.72 -1.23
C ASN A 292 -4.97 -23.42 -1.49
N PHE A 293 -5.94 -23.32 -0.59
CA PHE A 293 -7.30 -23.80 -0.85
C PHE A 293 -7.93 -23.10 -2.06
N VAL A 294 -7.81 -21.76 -2.14
CA VAL A 294 -8.33 -21.00 -3.28
C VAL A 294 -7.55 -21.29 -4.57
N LEU A 295 -6.24 -21.49 -4.46
CA LEU A 295 -5.39 -21.89 -5.59
C LEU A 295 -5.76 -23.28 -6.11
N ALA A 296 -6.11 -24.21 -5.22
CA ALA A 296 -6.61 -25.54 -5.61
C ALA A 296 -7.96 -25.45 -6.38
N LEU A 297 -8.77 -24.44 -6.13
CA LEU A 297 -9.95 -24.15 -6.94
C LEU A 297 -9.59 -23.59 -8.32
N LEU A 298 -8.46 -22.85 -8.44
CA LEU A 298 -7.93 -22.34 -9.71
C LEU A 298 -7.24 -23.42 -10.56
N ASN A 299 -6.61 -24.39 -9.96
CA ASN A 299 -5.92 -25.53 -10.61
C ASN A 299 -4.88 -25.18 -11.70
N THR A 300 -4.41 -23.98 -11.79
CA THR A 300 -3.49 -23.60 -12.89
C THR A 300 -2.07 -24.09 -12.68
N HIS A 301 -1.67 -24.41 -11.44
CA HIS A 301 -0.28 -24.74 -11.08
C HIS A 301 -0.15 -25.77 -9.95
N MET A 302 -1.22 -26.49 -9.66
CA MET A 302 -1.21 -27.61 -8.72
C MET A 302 -1.38 -28.94 -9.46
N SER A 303 -0.65 -29.95 -9.05
CA SER A 303 -0.93 -31.32 -9.49
C SER A 303 -2.31 -31.78 -8.99
N GLN A 304 -2.94 -32.72 -9.69
CA GLN A 304 -4.23 -33.28 -9.27
C GLN A 304 -4.17 -33.81 -7.83
N LYS A 305 -3.07 -34.43 -7.46
CA LYS A 305 -2.85 -34.97 -6.10
C LYS A 305 -2.79 -33.90 -5.04
N GLU A 306 -2.09 -32.78 -5.29
CA GLU A 306 -2.04 -31.64 -4.36
C GLU A 306 -3.42 -31.00 -4.20
N ARG A 307 -4.13 -30.86 -5.30
CA ARG A 307 -5.49 -30.32 -5.33
C ARG A 307 -6.45 -31.16 -4.50
N GLU A 308 -6.40 -32.49 -4.62
CA GLU A 308 -7.20 -33.40 -3.82
C GLU A 308 -6.86 -33.31 -2.33
N VAL A 309 -5.58 -33.08 -1.97
CA VAL A 309 -5.17 -32.87 -0.57
C VAL A 309 -5.79 -31.58 -0.01
N TYR A 310 -5.68 -30.45 -0.71
CA TYR A 310 -6.19 -29.18 -0.19
C TYR A 310 -7.71 -29.11 -0.16
N LEU A 311 -8.40 -29.60 -1.17
CA LEU A 311 -9.87 -29.63 -1.21
C LEU A 311 -10.45 -30.74 -0.35
N GLY A 312 -9.80 -31.90 -0.28
CA GLY A 312 -10.25 -33.06 0.54
C GLY A 312 -10.08 -32.83 2.05
N SER A 313 -9.15 -31.94 2.46
CA SER A 313 -9.00 -31.56 3.86
C SER A 313 -9.94 -30.42 4.29
N SER A 314 -10.83 -29.98 3.43
CA SER A 314 -11.81 -28.93 3.74
C SER A 314 -12.91 -29.40 4.68
N CYS A 315 -13.50 -28.46 5.43
CA CYS A 315 -14.68 -28.71 6.25
C CYS A 315 -15.85 -29.22 5.38
N LEU A 316 -16.03 -28.66 4.19
CA LEU A 316 -17.05 -29.10 3.25
C LEU A 316 -16.87 -30.56 2.84
N ALA A 317 -15.63 -31.01 2.62
CA ALA A 317 -15.36 -32.41 2.27
C ALA A 317 -15.66 -33.35 3.45
N HIS A 318 -15.31 -32.97 4.70
CA HIS A 318 -15.66 -33.73 5.89
C HIS A 318 -17.17 -33.88 6.07
N HIS A 319 -17.95 -32.86 5.72
CA HIS A 319 -19.42 -32.90 5.78
C HIS A 319 -20.07 -33.41 4.49
N GLN A 320 -19.30 -34.04 3.59
CA GLN A 320 -19.80 -34.65 2.35
C GLN A 320 -20.56 -33.66 1.45
N ASP A 321 -20.19 -32.40 1.44
CA ASP A 321 -20.84 -31.39 0.59
C ASP A 321 -20.56 -31.67 -0.89
N PRO A 322 -21.61 -31.92 -1.72
CA PRO A 322 -21.42 -32.27 -3.13
C PRO A 322 -20.72 -31.18 -3.95
N ARG A 323 -20.77 -29.94 -3.52
CA ARG A 323 -20.17 -28.80 -4.24
C ARG A 323 -18.64 -28.87 -4.29
N ILE A 324 -17.99 -29.34 -3.20
CA ILE A 324 -16.54 -29.47 -3.16
C ILE A 324 -16.05 -30.64 -4.00
N PHE A 325 -16.77 -31.76 -4.00
CA PHE A 325 -16.46 -32.90 -4.85
C PHE A 325 -16.63 -32.59 -6.32
N ALA A 326 -17.72 -31.90 -6.69
CA ALA A 326 -17.92 -31.40 -8.04
C ALA A 326 -16.78 -30.42 -8.47
N ALA A 327 -16.24 -29.62 -7.55
CA ALA A 327 -15.10 -28.74 -7.83
C ALA A 327 -13.79 -29.52 -8.01
N MET A 328 -13.59 -30.63 -7.30
CA MET A 328 -12.42 -31.52 -7.48
C MET A 328 -12.37 -32.16 -8.87
N GLU A 329 -13.54 -32.57 -9.40
CA GLU A 329 -13.64 -33.23 -10.70
C GLU A 329 -13.51 -32.28 -11.89
N ARG A 330 -13.78 -30.97 -11.69
CA ARG A 330 -13.77 -29.99 -12.77
C ARG A 330 -12.37 -29.44 -13.04
N PRO A 331 -11.97 -29.26 -14.31
CA PRO A 331 -10.85 -28.40 -14.66
C PRO A 331 -11.06 -26.98 -14.13
N SER A 332 -9.98 -26.30 -13.74
CA SER A 332 -10.05 -24.95 -13.17
C SER A 332 -10.70 -23.91 -14.09
N ALA A 333 -10.50 -24.05 -15.38
CA ALA A 333 -11.12 -23.18 -16.39
C ALA A 333 -12.65 -23.16 -16.33
N GLU A 334 -13.24 -24.20 -15.73
CA GLU A 334 -14.69 -24.34 -15.58
C GLU A 334 -15.23 -23.77 -14.25
N ILE A 335 -14.33 -23.45 -13.29
CA ILE A 335 -14.74 -22.91 -11.99
C ILE A 335 -14.66 -21.38 -12.04
N THR A 336 -15.82 -20.76 -12.19
CA THR A 336 -15.91 -19.29 -12.30
C THR A 336 -15.60 -18.59 -10.99
N GLN A 337 -15.31 -17.28 -11.04
CA GLN A 337 -15.13 -16.45 -9.84
C GLN A 337 -16.31 -16.49 -8.89
N ALA A 338 -17.54 -16.47 -9.43
CA ALA A 338 -18.75 -16.55 -8.61
C ALA A 338 -18.88 -17.91 -7.89
N GLN A 339 -18.52 -19.00 -8.56
CA GLN A 339 -18.50 -20.34 -7.94
C GLN A 339 -17.40 -20.44 -6.86
N ARG A 340 -16.21 -19.88 -7.11
CA ARG A 340 -15.15 -19.80 -6.10
C ARG A 340 -15.62 -19.00 -4.88
N GLN A 341 -16.30 -17.86 -5.08
CA GLN A 341 -16.90 -17.08 -4.00
C GLN A 341 -17.87 -17.90 -3.16
N GLN A 342 -18.75 -18.67 -3.80
CA GLN A 342 -19.72 -19.54 -3.12
C GLN A 342 -19.01 -20.62 -2.29
N LEU A 343 -17.98 -21.27 -2.84
CA LEU A 343 -17.19 -22.29 -2.13
C LEU A 343 -16.42 -21.70 -0.96
N MET A 344 -15.75 -20.55 -1.13
CA MET A 344 -15.06 -19.84 -0.05
C MET A 344 -16.03 -19.46 1.07
N THR A 345 -17.20 -18.96 0.72
CA THR A 345 -18.22 -18.58 1.71
C THR A 345 -18.73 -19.79 2.46
N ALA A 346 -19.05 -20.88 1.74
CA ALA A 346 -19.54 -22.11 2.33
C ALA A 346 -18.51 -22.76 3.26
N GLU A 347 -17.25 -22.84 2.83
CA GLU A 347 -16.14 -23.36 3.67
C GLU A 347 -15.95 -22.51 4.92
N GLY A 348 -15.93 -21.17 4.78
CA GLY A 348 -15.84 -20.27 5.92
C GLY A 348 -16.99 -20.46 6.91
N LEU A 349 -18.22 -20.57 6.44
CA LEU A 349 -19.38 -20.81 7.30
C LEU A 349 -19.36 -22.20 7.97
N CYS A 350 -18.90 -23.23 7.25
CA CYS A 350 -18.71 -24.57 7.78
C CYS A 350 -17.72 -24.55 8.97
N LEU A 351 -16.53 -23.95 8.80
CA LEU A 351 -15.52 -23.80 9.85
C LEU A 351 -16.05 -23.04 11.07
N LEU A 352 -16.83 -21.99 10.85
CA LEU A 352 -17.47 -21.20 11.90
C LEU A 352 -18.47 -22.02 12.73
N GLN A 353 -19.26 -22.89 12.07
CA GLN A 353 -20.23 -23.75 12.73
C GLN A 353 -19.57 -24.83 13.57
N GLU A 354 -18.41 -25.33 13.15
CA GLU A 354 -17.65 -26.32 13.95
C GLU A 354 -17.05 -25.74 15.22
N ARG A 355 -16.54 -24.49 15.18
CA ARG A 355 -15.84 -23.87 16.34
C ARG A 355 -16.29 -22.42 16.60
N PRO A 356 -17.53 -22.16 16.99
CA PRO A 356 -18.06 -20.80 17.15
C PRO A 356 -17.37 -20.04 18.29
N LEU A 357 -16.97 -20.69 19.38
CA LEU A 357 -16.29 -20.04 20.51
C LEU A 357 -14.86 -19.59 20.12
N ALA A 358 -14.13 -20.42 19.38
CA ALA A 358 -12.81 -20.06 18.88
C ALA A 358 -12.88 -18.83 17.95
N PHE A 359 -13.95 -18.71 17.15
CA PHE A 359 -14.18 -17.56 16.32
C PHE A 359 -14.44 -16.28 17.14
N VAL A 360 -15.22 -16.36 18.21
CA VAL A 360 -15.43 -15.22 19.11
C VAL A 360 -14.11 -14.80 19.78
N GLN A 361 -13.32 -15.75 20.26
CA GLN A 361 -12.00 -15.47 20.87
C GLN A 361 -11.06 -14.80 19.85
N LYS A 362 -10.99 -15.32 18.62
CA LYS A 362 -10.23 -14.73 17.53
C LYS A 362 -10.70 -13.30 17.23
N SER A 363 -12.00 -13.06 17.13
CA SER A 363 -12.55 -11.74 16.86
C SER A 363 -12.22 -10.73 17.96
N LEU A 364 -12.20 -11.15 19.22
CA LEU A 364 -11.74 -10.29 20.33
C LEU A 364 -10.24 -10.00 20.26
N ALA A 365 -9.41 -10.99 19.93
CA ALA A 365 -7.97 -10.79 19.72
C ALA A 365 -7.69 -9.83 18.56
N GLU A 366 -8.41 -9.97 17.44
CA GLU A 366 -8.27 -9.06 16.30
C GLU A 366 -8.79 -7.66 16.60
N LEU A 367 -9.78 -7.50 17.48
CA LEU A 367 -10.20 -6.19 17.94
C LEU A 367 -9.09 -5.48 18.71
N ILE A 368 -8.31 -6.22 19.52
CA ILE A 368 -7.12 -5.70 20.19
C ILE A 368 -6.05 -5.32 19.16
N ASP A 369 -5.80 -6.17 18.18
CA ASP A 369 -4.84 -5.92 17.10
C ASP A 369 -5.22 -4.72 16.25
N PHE A 370 -6.51 -4.50 16.05
CA PHE A 370 -7.03 -3.33 15.35
C PHE A 370 -6.57 -2.00 15.99
N PHE A 371 -6.36 -1.99 17.31
CA PHE A 371 -5.91 -0.80 18.04
C PHE A 371 -4.41 -0.76 18.33
N ARG A 372 -3.61 -1.72 17.86
CA ARG A 372 -2.15 -1.67 18.02
C ARG A 372 -1.56 -0.39 17.43
N ILE A 373 -0.52 0.15 18.06
CA ILE A 373 0.17 1.38 17.63
C ILE A 373 0.77 1.19 16.25
N ASN A 374 1.45 0.07 16.01
CA ASN A 374 2.12 -0.18 14.75
C ASN A 374 1.11 -0.39 13.62
N TYR A 375 1.34 0.29 12.52
CA TYR A 375 0.62 0.10 11.27
C TYR A 375 1.18 -1.13 10.55
N GLY A 376 1.00 -2.31 11.14
CA GLY A 376 1.45 -3.57 10.55
C GLY A 376 0.84 -3.80 9.17
N GLY A 377 1.66 -4.29 8.25
CA GLY A 377 1.30 -4.53 6.87
C GLY A 377 1.81 -3.50 5.88
N ASP A 378 2.49 -2.44 6.32
CA ASP A 378 3.20 -1.51 5.46
C ASP A 378 4.68 -1.39 5.85
N GLU A 379 5.40 -2.48 5.62
CA GLU A 379 6.86 -2.63 5.73
C GLU A 379 7.61 -1.48 5.05
N ARG A 380 7.01 -0.95 4.00
CA ARG A 380 7.52 0.13 3.18
C ARG A 380 7.77 1.43 3.93
N PHE A 381 7.08 1.64 5.05
CA PHE A 381 7.20 2.89 5.81
C PHE A 381 8.22 2.82 6.94
N THR A 382 8.42 1.64 7.51
CA THR A 382 9.42 1.45 8.56
C THR A 382 10.83 1.45 8.00
N ASN A 383 11.06 0.86 6.84
CA ASN A 383 12.38 0.83 6.20
C ASN A 383 12.91 2.22 5.83
N GLY A 384 12.02 3.20 5.56
CA GLY A 384 12.40 4.59 5.28
C GLY A 384 13.12 5.28 6.42
N PHE A 385 12.76 4.90 7.60
CA PHE A 385 13.32 5.51 8.80
C PHE A 385 14.71 4.97 9.15
N THR A 386 15.10 3.85 8.61
CA THR A 386 16.38 3.19 8.90
C THR A 386 17.45 3.41 7.84
N THR A 387 17.06 3.88 6.65
CA THR A 387 18.00 4.12 5.54
C THR A 387 18.83 5.40 5.69
N GLY A 388 18.54 6.25 6.65
CA GLY A 388 19.22 7.54 6.83
C GLY A 388 18.83 8.63 5.82
N ARG A 389 17.86 8.37 4.94
CA ARG A 389 17.36 9.37 3.95
C ARG A 389 16.72 10.58 4.62
N LEU A 390 16.02 10.37 5.73
CA LEU A 390 15.41 11.42 6.53
C LEU A 390 16.30 11.79 7.71
N HIS A 391 16.28 13.06 8.12
CA HIS A 391 17.05 13.48 9.28
C HIS A 391 16.53 12.79 10.56
N PRO A 392 17.40 12.22 11.43
CA PRO A 392 16.96 11.48 12.61
C PRO A 392 16.02 12.23 13.54
N SER A 393 16.23 13.55 13.72
CA SER A 393 15.34 14.37 14.55
C SER A 393 13.93 14.50 13.97
N PHE A 394 13.82 14.57 12.64
CA PHE A 394 12.51 14.58 11.97
C PHE A 394 11.78 13.24 12.15
N VAL A 395 12.50 12.14 12.00
CA VAL A 395 11.98 10.78 12.20
C VAL A 395 11.47 10.62 13.62
N LEU A 396 12.32 10.93 14.61
CA LEU A 396 11.96 10.84 16.02
C LEU A 396 10.76 11.72 16.36
N ALA A 397 10.75 12.97 15.92
CA ALA A 397 9.64 13.89 16.16
C ALA A 397 8.33 13.36 15.54
N THR A 398 8.39 12.81 14.32
CA THR A 398 7.24 12.24 13.62
C THR A 398 6.66 11.05 14.37
N PHE A 399 7.49 10.10 14.80
CA PHE A 399 7.04 8.94 15.58
C PHE A 399 6.46 9.34 16.94
N LEU A 400 7.17 10.16 17.70
CA LEU A 400 6.67 10.60 19.01
C LEU A 400 5.35 11.35 18.89
N PHE A 401 5.21 12.19 17.88
CA PHE A 401 3.97 12.92 17.63
C PHE A 401 2.84 11.98 17.22
N ASP A 402 3.09 11.09 16.25
CA ASP A 402 2.08 10.17 15.70
C ASP A 402 1.58 9.18 16.76
N ASP A 403 2.48 8.51 17.47
CA ASP A 403 2.15 7.56 18.51
C ASP A 403 1.42 8.23 19.67
N THR A 404 1.91 9.38 20.13
CA THR A 404 1.27 10.16 21.21
C THR A 404 -0.12 10.63 20.79
N LEU A 405 -0.24 11.19 19.58
CA LEU A 405 -1.53 11.63 19.05
C LEU A 405 -2.52 10.47 18.96
N TYR A 406 -2.08 9.33 18.44
CA TYR A 406 -2.95 8.16 18.30
C TYR A 406 -3.42 7.62 19.66
N VAL A 407 -2.50 7.42 20.61
CA VAL A 407 -2.81 6.91 21.95
C VAL A 407 -3.75 7.84 22.70
N LEU A 408 -3.56 9.15 22.58
CA LEU A 408 -4.44 10.15 23.22
C LEU A 408 -5.77 10.34 22.48
N ALA A 409 -5.80 10.13 21.15
CA ALA A 409 -7.02 10.36 20.36
C ALA A 409 -8.19 9.46 20.78
N LEU A 410 -7.92 8.19 21.12
CA LEU A 410 -8.96 7.23 21.51
C LEU A 410 -9.71 7.66 22.79
N PRO A 411 -9.04 7.83 23.95
CA PRO A 411 -9.72 8.25 25.17
C PRO A 411 -10.33 9.67 25.05
N LEU A 412 -9.60 10.58 24.38
CA LEU A 412 -10.12 11.93 24.16
C LEU A 412 -11.34 11.95 23.23
N ALA A 413 -11.41 11.05 22.24
CA ALA A 413 -12.59 10.94 21.37
C ALA A 413 -13.83 10.48 22.17
N ILE A 414 -13.67 9.50 23.06
CA ILE A 414 -14.77 9.06 23.94
C ILE A 414 -15.22 10.19 24.86
N ILE A 415 -14.28 10.88 25.50
CA ILE A 415 -14.56 12.05 26.34
C ILE A 415 -15.26 13.14 25.52
N GLY A 416 -14.73 13.48 24.36
CA GLY A 416 -15.28 14.52 23.49
C GLY A 416 -16.68 14.20 22.98
N TRP A 417 -16.91 12.96 22.56
CA TRP A 417 -18.24 12.52 22.13
C TRP A 417 -19.27 12.61 23.25
N THR A 418 -18.92 12.19 24.46
CA THR A 418 -19.82 12.25 25.60
C THR A 418 -20.07 13.68 26.09
N LEU A 419 -19.05 14.56 26.06
CA LEU A 419 -19.19 15.98 26.34
C LEU A 419 -20.10 16.66 25.30
N LEU A 420 -19.91 16.36 24.02
CA LEU A 420 -20.74 16.90 22.95
C LEU A 420 -22.21 16.50 23.15
N ARG A 421 -22.48 15.22 23.43
CA ARG A 421 -23.85 14.73 23.68
C ARG A 421 -24.54 15.37 24.89
N GLN A 422 -23.81 15.75 25.93
CA GLN A 422 -24.39 16.41 27.07
C GLN A 422 -24.82 17.84 26.76
N LEU A 423 -24.08 18.55 25.92
CA LEU A 423 -24.45 19.87 25.42
C LEU A 423 -25.66 19.79 24.48
N GLU A 424 -25.70 18.78 23.64
CA GLU A 424 -26.82 18.51 22.72
C GLU A 424 -28.14 18.26 23.43
N LYS A 425 -28.13 17.57 24.57
CA LYS A 425 -29.37 17.38 25.40
C LYS A 425 -29.95 18.67 25.93
N ARG A 426 -29.18 19.73 26.02
CA ARG A 426 -29.59 21.01 26.54
C ARG A 426 -30.20 21.92 25.48
N ASP A 427 -29.78 21.77 24.21
CA ASP A 427 -30.18 22.63 23.07
C ASP A 427 -30.91 21.92 21.94
N GLN A 428 -31.18 20.60 22.03
CA GLN A 428 -32.04 19.79 21.16
C GLN A 428 -31.53 18.67 20.30
N THR A 429 -32.47 17.80 20.11
CA THR A 429 -32.66 16.59 19.31
C THR A 429 -31.85 16.45 18.00
N MET A 430 -31.49 17.50 17.27
CA MET A 430 -30.79 17.38 15.97
C MET A 430 -29.28 17.19 16.08
N LEU A 431 -28.61 17.87 16.99
CA LEU A 431 -27.20 17.66 17.27
C LEU A 431 -26.96 16.24 17.80
N LEU A 432 -27.92 15.71 18.57
CA LEU A 432 -27.91 14.33 19.06
C LEU A 432 -27.89 13.32 17.90
N ALA A 433 -28.54 13.64 16.79
CA ALA A 433 -28.55 12.82 15.61
C ALA A 433 -27.17 12.77 14.92
N CYS A 434 -26.53 13.91 14.74
CA CYS A 434 -25.26 13.98 13.98
C CYS A 434 -24.10 13.25 14.66
N SER A 435 -23.95 13.39 15.98
CA SER A 435 -22.89 12.67 16.72
C SER A 435 -23.16 11.17 16.80
N THR A 436 -24.45 10.75 16.82
CA THR A 436 -24.81 9.33 16.75
C THR A 436 -24.54 8.71 15.39
N LEU A 437 -24.66 9.43 14.27
CA LEU A 437 -24.27 8.96 12.95
C LEU A 437 -22.80 8.53 12.95
N ILE A 438 -21.93 9.41 13.47
CA ILE A 438 -20.49 9.10 13.52
C ILE A 438 -20.23 7.90 14.45
N ALA A 439 -20.92 7.84 15.60
CA ALA A 439 -20.81 6.69 16.49
C ALA A 439 -21.28 5.39 15.82
N TRP A 440 -22.33 5.43 14.99
CA TRP A 440 -22.80 4.27 14.22
C TRP A 440 -21.79 3.85 13.15
N TRP A 441 -21.13 4.80 12.48
CA TRP A 441 -20.03 4.50 11.56
C TRP A 441 -18.87 3.81 12.28
N LEU A 442 -18.42 4.34 13.41
CA LEU A 442 -17.36 3.76 14.21
C LEU A 442 -17.74 2.34 14.68
N LEU A 443 -18.93 2.20 15.27
CA LEU A 443 -19.42 0.91 15.77
C LEU A 443 -19.56 -0.12 14.65
N TYR A 444 -20.08 0.27 13.48
CA TYR A 444 -20.19 -0.60 12.33
C TYR A 444 -18.83 -1.20 11.94
N ASN A 445 -17.79 -0.36 11.82
CA ASN A 445 -16.45 -0.84 11.47
C ASN A 445 -15.84 -1.71 12.58
N LEU A 446 -16.02 -1.34 13.85
CA LEU A 446 -15.52 -2.11 14.99
C LEU A 446 -16.20 -3.47 15.15
N LEU A 447 -17.44 -3.61 14.69
CA LEU A 447 -18.15 -4.89 14.73
C LEU A 447 -17.83 -5.75 13.50
N THR A 448 -17.75 -5.14 12.33
CA THR A 448 -17.63 -5.90 11.07
C THR A 448 -16.20 -6.31 10.76
N ALA A 449 -15.18 -5.48 11.04
CA ALA A 449 -13.80 -5.80 10.70
C ALA A 449 -13.28 -7.05 11.44
N PRO A 450 -13.44 -7.21 12.76
CA PRO A 450 -12.98 -8.42 13.45
C PRO A 450 -13.76 -9.68 13.09
N LEU A 451 -15.00 -9.56 12.62
CA LEU A 451 -15.80 -10.71 12.17
C LEU A 451 -15.24 -11.35 10.90
N LEU A 452 -14.62 -10.58 10.05
CA LEU A 452 -14.01 -11.08 8.82
C LEU A 452 -12.51 -11.33 9.05
N PHE A 453 -11.75 -10.28 9.03
CA PHE A 453 -10.31 -10.25 9.21
C PHE A 453 -9.92 -8.79 9.52
N ALA A 454 -9.31 -8.54 10.67
CA ALA A 454 -8.93 -7.19 11.08
C ALA A 454 -7.41 -7.03 11.19
N ILE A 455 -6.92 -5.98 10.57
CA ILE A 455 -5.58 -5.46 10.77
C ILE A 455 -5.68 -3.97 11.12
N ASN A 456 -4.66 -3.46 11.78
CA ASN A 456 -4.62 -2.07 12.23
C ASN A 456 -4.78 -1.05 11.09
N ARG A 457 -4.42 -1.37 9.83
CA ARG A 457 -4.67 -0.54 8.65
C ARG A 457 -6.16 -0.19 8.47
N PHE A 458 -7.06 -1.09 8.86
CA PHE A 458 -8.51 -0.88 8.68
C PHE A 458 -9.10 0.20 9.59
N ARG A 459 -8.38 0.65 10.63
CA ARG A 459 -8.78 1.80 11.46
C ARG A 459 -8.55 3.16 10.81
N VAL A 460 -7.69 3.24 9.78
CA VAL A 460 -7.30 4.52 9.16
C VAL A 460 -8.52 5.34 8.70
N PRO A 461 -9.59 4.76 8.12
CA PRO A 461 -10.81 5.50 7.80
C PRO A 461 -11.58 6.05 8.99
N LEU A 462 -11.27 5.62 10.22
CA LEU A 462 -11.93 6.07 11.45
C LEU A 462 -11.24 7.30 12.07
N LEU A 463 -9.95 7.47 11.79
CA LEU A 463 -9.12 8.51 12.41
C LEU A 463 -9.66 9.94 12.24
N PRO A 464 -10.19 10.38 11.09
CA PRO A 464 -10.75 11.72 10.95
C PRO A 464 -11.84 12.01 11.98
N MET A 465 -12.74 11.05 12.21
CA MET A 465 -13.86 11.18 13.15
C MET A 465 -13.38 11.17 14.60
N LEU A 466 -12.43 10.28 14.94
CA LEU A 466 -11.82 10.24 16.27
C LEU A 466 -11.14 11.57 16.60
N LEU A 467 -10.42 12.17 15.64
CA LEU A 467 -9.75 13.45 15.83
C LEU A 467 -10.71 14.62 15.99
N ILE A 468 -11.91 14.60 15.40
CA ILE A 468 -12.93 15.62 15.63
C ILE A 468 -13.37 15.62 17.11
N PHE A 469 -13.69 14.45 17.64
CA PHE A 469 -14.11 14.34 19.05
C PHE A 469 -12.95 14.59 20.02
N ALA A 470 -11.74 14.11 19.71
CA ALA A 470 -10.54 14.38 20.50
C ALA A 470 -10.24 15.89 20.57
N SER A 471 -10.29 16.59 19.43
CA SER A 471 -10.11 18.05 19.37
C SER A 471 -11.16 18.80 20.20
N TYR A 472 -12.41 18.34 20.16
CA TYR A 472 -13.45 18.88 21.00
C TYR A 472 -13.14 18.72 22.48
N ALA A 473 -12.70 17.52 22.91
CA ALA A 473 -12.31 17.25 24.29
C ALA A 473 -11.17 18.16 24.75
N VAL A 474 -10.10 18.26 23.98
CA VAL A 474 -8.91 19.09 24.30
C VAL A 474 -9.32 20.55 24.53
N LEU A 475 -10.09 21.12 23.60
CA LEU A 475 -10.51 22.52 23.70
C LEU A 475 -11.53 22.76 24.82
N ALA A 476 -12.43 21.80 25.06
CA ALA A 476 -13.38 21.87 26.16
C ALA A 476 -12.70 21.85 27.54
N LEU A 477 -11.68 20.97 27.68
CA LEU A 477 -10.87 20.89 28.89
C LEU A 477 -10.08 22.18 29.12
N GLY A 478 -9.43 22.71 28.07
CA GLY A 478 -8.65 23.94 28.11
C GLY A 478 -9.49 25.19 28.45
N ALA A 479 -10.76 25.21 28.01
CA ALA A 479 -11.67 26.32 28.26
C ALA A 479 -12.31 26.30 29.65
N LYS A 480 -11.89 25.40 30.55
CA LYS A 480 -12.54 25.20 31.88
C LYS A 480 -14.05 24.90 31.78
N ALA A 481 -14.55 24.51 30.62
CA ALA A 481 -15.94 24.10 30.42
C ALA A 481 -16.30 22.83 31.22
N TRP A 482 -15.32 22.19 31.83
CA TRP A 482 -15.43 21.06 32.75
C TRP A 482 -16.35 21.35 33.96
N GLY A 483 -16.41 22.60 34.43
CA GLY A 483 -17.30 22.99 35.51
C GLY A 483 -18.79 22.94 35.19
N ALA A 484 -19.15 22.87 33.90
CA ALA A 484 -20.55 22.75 33.46
C ALA A 484 -21.00 21.26 33.34
N LEU A 485 -20.08 20.30 33.48
CA LEU A 485 -20.39 18.88 33.52
C LEU A 485 -21.09 18.56 34.85
N ASN A 486 -22.27 17.96 34.72
CA ASN A 486 -22.99 17.44 35.86
C ASN A 486 -22.07 16.44 36.61
N ARG A 487 -21.64 16.78 37.83
CA ARG A 487 -20.69 16.02 38.67
C ARG A 487 -21.02 14.51 38.79
N ARG A 488 -22.27 14.11 38.54
CA ARG A 488 -22.73 12.72 38.60
C ARG A 488 -22.19 11.81 37.47
N HIS A 489 -21.87 12.37 36.31
CA HIS A 489 -21.45 11.57 35.14
C HIS A 489 -19.96 11.70 34.81
N ALA A 490 -19.28 12.70 35.36
CA ALA A 490 -17.85 12.92 35.16
C ALA A 490 -16.98 11.69 35.53
N PRO A 491 -17.19 11.01 36.68
CA PRO A 491 -16.37 9.86 37.05
C PRO A 491 -16.56 8.65 36.09
N HIS A 492 -17.76 8.44 35.56
CA HIS A 492 -18.00 7.34 34.62
C HIS A 492 -17.33 7.58 33.24
N LEU A 493 -17.21 8.83 32.85
CA LEU A 493 -16.55 9.22 31.60
C LEU A 493 -15.04 9.14 31.69
N VAL A 494 -14.49 9.63 32.81
CA VAL A 494 -13.06 9.46 33.10
C VAL A 494 -12.71 7.99 33.20
N LEU A 495 -13.56 7.20 33.85
CA LEU A 495 -13.37 5.77 33.97
C LEU A 495 -13.46 5.06 32.59
N ALA A 496 -14.42 5.43 31.75
CA ALA A 496 -14.53 4.88 30.40
C ALA A 496 -13.31 5.26 29.53
N GLY A 497 -12.85 6.51 29.61
CA GLY A 497 -11.63 6.96 28.94
C GLY A 497 -10.37 6.28 29.48
N LEU A 498 -10.28 6.10 30.80
CA LEU A 498 -9.18 5.36 31.42
C LEU A 498 -9.22 3.88 31.09
N LEU A 499 -10.40 3.25 31.06
CA LEU A 499 -10.55 1.85 30.64
C LEU A 499 -10.19 1.66 29.17
N ALA A 500 -10.62 2.56 28.28
CA ALA A 500 -10.20 2.53 26.88
C ALA A 500 -8.68 2.74 26.74
N PHE A 501 -8.09 3.63 27.53
CA PHE A 501 -6.65 3.84 27.59
C PHE A 501 -5.93 2.62 28.17
N VAL A 502 -6.41 2.05 29.27
CA VAL A 502 -5.84 0.85 29.92
C VAL A 502 -5.95 -0.39 29.00
N VAL A 503 -6.97 -0.49 28.18
CA VAL A 503 -7.08 -1.61 27.20
C VAL A 503 -6.23 -1.36 25.95
N ALA A 504 -6.24 -0.16 25.43
CA ALA A 504 -5.51 0.17 24.19
C ALA A 504 -3.99 0.40 24.40
N ALA A 505 -3.59 1.08 25.47
CA ALA A 505 -2.20 1.46 25.70
C ALA A 505 -1.29 0.28 26.09
N PRO A 506 -1.61 -0.61 27.05
CA PRO A 506 -0.72 -1.70 27.40
C PRO A 506 -0.61 -2.74 26.29
N ALA A 507 -1.71 -3.10 25.65
CA ALA A 507 -1.68 -4.03 24.51
C ALA A 507 -0.81 -3.50 23.36
N SER A 508 -0.84 -2.19 23.10
CA SER A 508 -0.08 -1.56 22.04
C SER A 508 1.37 -1.26 22.43
N TRP A 509 1.59 -0.66 23.59
CA TRP A 509 2.92 -0.24 24.03
C TRP A 509 3.82 -1.38 24.48
N ILE A 510 3.30 -2.29 25.30
CA ILE A 510 4.09 -3.42 25.79
C ILE A 510 4.48 -4.34 24.63
N SER A 511 3.57 -4.60 23.71
CA SER A 511 3.86 -5.47 22.57
C SER A 511 4.74 -4.76 21.51
N ALA A 512 4.53 -3.48 21.29
CA ALA A 512 5.26 -2.71 20.28
C ALA A 512 6.70 -2.36 20.70
N TYR A 513 6.94 -2.11 21.98
CA TYR A 513 8.24 -1.66 22.49
C TYR A 513 8.96 -2.69 23.37
N ASN A 514 8.45 -3.89 23.49
CA ASN A 514 9.14 -4.96 24.20
C ASN A 514 10.00 -5.82 23.25
N PRO A 515 11.35 -5.69 23.29
CA PRO A 515 12.25 -6.45 22.42
C PRO A 515 12.15 -7.99 22.58
N GLN A 516 11.58 -8.46 23.69
CA GLN A 516 11.43 -9.89 23.97
C GLN A 516 10.10 -10.47 23.46
N SER A 517 9.17 -9.62 23.01
CA SER A 517 7.89 -10.10 22.47
C SER A 517 8.07 -10.74 21.11
N ASP A 518 7.34 -11.82 20.84
CA ASP A 518 7.32 -12.44 19.51
C ASP A 518 6.80 -11.48 18.44
N SER A 519 5.92 -10.57 18.82
CA SER A 519 5.43 -9.50 17.97
C SER A 519 6.52 -8.51 17.59
N TYR A 520 7.41 -8.12 18.52
CA TYR A 520 8.55 -7.27 18.24
C TYR A 520 9.54 -7.95 17.28
N ARG A 521 9.91 -9.20 17.57
CA ARG A 521 10.86 -9.97 16.74
C ARG A 521 10.31 -10.26 15.35
N ALA A 522 9.03 -10.58 15.24
CA ALA A 522 8.37 -10.77 13.96
C ALA A 522 8.34 -9.46 13.16
N GLN A 523 8.13 -8.33 13.82
CA GLN A 523 8.17 -7.01 13.18
C GLN A 523 9.59 -6.63 12.77
N GLU A 524 10.59 -6.83 13.63
CA GLU A 524 11.99 -6.54 13.32
C GLU A 524 12.50 -7.38 12.13
N SER A 525 12.06 -8.64 12.03
CA SER A 525 12.41 -9.50 10.89
C SER A 525 11.71 -9.15 9.59
N TYR A 526 10.50 -8.57 9.66
CA TYR A 526 9.67 -8.23 8.50
C TYR A 526 9.76 -6.77 8.08
N PHE A 527 9.91 -5.84 9.03
CA PHE A 527 9.72 -4.40 8.84
C PHE A 527 10.99 -3.59 9.12
N GLY A 528 12.11 -4.25 9.39
CA GLY A 528 13.34 -3.56 9.80
C GLY A 528 13.26 -3.06 11.26
N PRO A 529 14.24 -2.25 11.68
CA PRO A 529 14.38 -1.88 13.08
C PRO A 529 13.16 -1.12 13.60
N HIS A 530 12.75 -1.53 14.77
CA HIS A 530 11.63 -0.96 15.53
C HIS A 530 11.86 0.53 15.89
N PRO A 531 10.82 1.33 16.20
CA PRO A 531 10.96 2.71 16.66
C PRO A 531 11.94 2.93 17.82
N SER A 532 12.08 1.95 18.74
CA SER A 532 13.12 2.01 19.78
C SER A 532 14.54 2.01 19.20
N SER A 533 14.80 1.24 18.14
CA SER A 533 16.10 1.27 17.47
C SER A 533 16.30 2.53 16.63
N VAL A 534 15.24 3.21 16.22
CA VAL A 534 15.32 4.56 15.63
C VAL A 534 15.79 5.56 16.69
N VAL A 535 15.25 5.49 17.91
CA VAL A 535 15.71 6.30 19.05
C VAL A 535 17.16 5.99 19.38
N ASP A 536 17.56 4.72 19.46
CA ASP A 536 18.94 4.30 19.69
C ASP A 536 19.87 4.75 18.56
N THR A 537 19.42 4.69 17.32
CA THR A 537 20.14 5.21 16.15
C THR A 537 20.27 6.73 16.19
N TYR A 538 19.24 7.44 16.65
CA TYR A 538 19.28 8.88 16.82
C TYR A 538 20.24 9.29 17.94
N LEU A 539 20.17 8.62 19.09
CA LEU A 539 21.05 8.86 20.24
C LEU A 539 22.49 8.47 19.93
N GLY A 540 22.70 7.46 19.09
CA GLY A 540 24.01 7.02 18.60
C GLY A 540 24.61 7.85 17.45
N LEU A 541 23.90 8.86 16.95
CA LEU A 541 24.36 9.91 16.02
C LEU A 541 24.75 9.52 14.60
N SER A 542 24.25 8.46 13.94
CA SER A 542 24.99 8.21 12.71
C SER A 542 24.29 7.59 11.51
N SER A 543 23.02 7.32 11.55
CA SER A 543 22.41 6.68 10.37
C SER A 543 22.46 7.58 9.12
N ARG A 544 22.23 8.90 9.30
CA ARG A 544 22.31 9.86 8.20
C ARG A 544 23.73 10.10 7.73
N ASP A 545 24.68 10.29 8.67
CA ASP A 545 26.08 10.54 8.32
C ASP A 545 26.69 9.30 7.66
N ARG A 546 26.37 8.11 8.12
CA ARG A 546 26.75 6.85 7.48
C ARG A 546 26.10 6.68 6.12
N TYR A 547 24.82 7.01 5.99
CA TYR A 547 24.13 6.99 4.71
C TYR A 547 24.80 7.94 3.71
N LEU A 548 25.03 9.21 4.09
CA LEU A 548 25.69 10.19 3.24
C LEU A 548 27.10 9.78 2.88
N ALA A 549 27.86 9.20 3.83
CA ALA A 549 29.19 8.67 3.55
C ALA A 549 29.15 7.46 2.60
N SER A 550 28.16 6.58 2.72
CA SER A 550 27.96 5.46 1.80
C SER A 550 27.55 5.92 0.39
N GLU A 551 26.71 6.95 0.29
CA GLU A 551 26.36 7.56 -1.01
C GLU A 551 27.56 8.27 -1.64
N GLN A 552 28.39 8.96 -0.85
CA GLN A 552 29.62 9.57 -1.36
C GLN A 552 30.59 8.48 -1.85
N LEU A 553 30.75 7.39 -1.09
CA LEU A 553 31.57 6.24 -1.51
C LEU A 553 31.10 5.66 -2.85
N ARG A 554 29.78 5.49 -2.98
CA ARG A 554 29.17 5.01 -4.23
C ARG A 554 29.50 5.93 -5.43
N LEU A 555 29.38 7.25 -5.21
CA LEU A 555 29.70 8.24 -6.25
C LEU A 555 31.21 8.25 -6.60
N ASP A 556 32.07 8.15 -5.61
CA ASP A 556 33.52 8.09 -5.81
C ASP A 556 33.90 6.84 -6.61
N LEU A 557 33.29 5.68 -6.26
CA LEU A 557 33.47 4.44 -7.03
C LEU A 557 32.89 4.54 -8.45
N ALA A 558 31.72 5.12 -8.63
CA ALA A 558 31.11 5.28 -9.94
C ALA A 558 31.92 6.19 -10.87
N ASN A 559 32.57 7.21 -10.31
CA ASN A 559 33.41 8.18 -11.03
C ASN A 559 34.88 7.78 -11.07
N ASP A 560 35.23 6.56 -10.69
CA ASP A 560 36.62 6.02 -10.64
C ASP A 560 37.58 6.85 -9.76
N GLN A 561 37.02 7.53 -8.75
CA GLN A 561 37.80 8.34 -7.79
C GLN A 561 38.28 7.45 -6.63
N LEU A 562 39.15 6.47 -6.93
CA LEU A 562 39.57 5.45 -5.97
C LEU A 562 40.35 6.02 -4.78
N GLU A 563 41.13 7.10 -4.97
CA GLU A 563 41.86 7.77 -3.88
C GLU A 563 40.88 8.42 -2.89
N SER A 564 39.87 9.16 -3.37
CA SER A 564 38.81 9.73 -2.55
C SER A 564 38.04 8.66 -1.79
N ALA A 565 37.68 7.57 -2.47
CA ALA A 565 37.02 6.44 -1.86
C ALA A 565 37.86 5.83 -0.72
N ASN A 566 39.16 5.64 -0.92
CA ASN A 566 40.10 5.12 0.09
C ASN A 566 40.19 6.03 1.31
N ILE A 567 40.27 7.36 1.11
CA ILE A 567 40.27 8.34 2.20
C ILE A 567 38.96 8.25 3.00
N LEU A 568 37.84 8.15 2.31
CA LEU A 568 36.53 8.04 2.95
C LEU A 568 36.38 6.74 3.75
N LEU A 569 36.83 5.62 3.22
CA LEU A 569 36.84 4.32 3.92
C LEU A 569 37.77 4.32 5.16
N ALA A 570 38.89 5.05 5.11
CA ALA A 570 39.77 5.21 6.25
C ALA A 570 39.19 6.12 7.35
N SER A 571 38.23 6.98 7.03
CA SER A 571 37.64 7.94 7.96
C SER A 571 36.76 7.30 9.06
N GLY A 572 36.34 6.04 8.90
CA GLY A 572 35.42 5.33 9.80
C GLY A 572 33.98 5.86 9.76
N ARG A 573 33.65 6.75 8.83
CA ARG A 573 32.28 7.31 8.65
C ARG A 573 31.33 6.35 7.93
N VAL A 574 31.84 5.43 7.12
CA VAL A 574 31.07 4.39 6.43
C VAL A 574 30.87 3.21 7.39
N ASP A 575 29.71 2.56 7.33
CA ASP A 575 29.46 1.38 8.17
C ASP A 575 30.44 0.23 7.85
N PRO A 576 30.73 -0.65 8.82
CA PRO A 576 31.76 -1.69 8.64
C PRO A 576 31.50 -2.63 7.46
N ASN A 577 30.24 -3.00 7.21
CA ASN A 577 29.86 -3.90 6.12
C ASN A 577 30.07 -3.25 4.75
N THR A 578 29.60 -2.02 4.58
CA THR A 578 29.84 -1.23 3.37
C THR A 578 31.33 -0.89 3.19
N THR A 579 32.08 -0.67 4.27
CA THR A 579 33.54 -0.47 4.25
C THR A 579 34.23 -1.69 3.67
N LEU A 580 33.87 -2.89 4.11
CA LEU A 580 34.42 -4.13 3.58
C LEU A 580 34.14 -4.28 2.10
N LEU A 581 32.87 -4.10 1.67
CA LEU A 581 32.51 -4.17 0.27
C LEU A 581 33.26 -3.16 -0.60
N GLY A 582 33.34 -1.90 -0.14
CA GLY A 582 34.07 -0.83 -0.84
C GLY A 582 35.56 -1.15 -1.03
N ARG A 583 36.21 -1.64 0.03
CA ARG A 583 37.62 -2.09 -0.05
C ARG A 583 37.82 -3.24 -1.02
N ALA A 584 36.95 -4.26 -0.96
CA ALA A 584 37.01 -5.39 -1.85
C ALA A 584 36.81 -5.00 -3.33
N ILE A 585 35.93 -4.05 -3.61
CA ILE A 585 35.73 -3.49 -4.95
C ILE A 585 36.99 -2.74 -5.41
N ILE A 586 37.59 -1.93 -4.56
CA ILE A 586 38.82 -1.20 -4.91
C ILE A 586 39.97 -2.17 -5.20
N GLU A 587 40.21 -3.17 -4.33
CA GLU A 587 41.22 -4.21 -4.59
C GLU A 587 41.02 -4.88 -5.96
N GLY A 588 39.79 -5.21 -6.28
CA GLY A 588 39.45 -5.80 -7.59
C GLY A 588 39.75 -4.87 -8.76
N ARG A 589 39.51 -3.56 -8.64
CA ARG A 589 39.79 -2.57 -9.68
C ARG A 589 41.27 -2.25 -9.84
N GLU A 590 41.99 -2.35 -8.75
CA GLU A 590 43.44 -2.17 -8.76
C GLU A 590 44.22 -3.43 -9.21
N GLY A 591 43.51 -4.47 -9.71
CA GLY A 591 44.12 -5.68 -10.24
C GLY A 591 44.56 -6.68 -9.16
N ARG A 592 44.01 -6.61 -7.97
CA ARG A 592 44.30 -7.51 -6.83
C ARG A 592 43.05 -8.25 -6.33
N PRO A 593 42.31 -8.97 -7.20
CA PRO A 593 41.05 -9.59 -6.82
C PRO A 593 41.21 -10.66 -5.73
N GLU A 594 42.33 -11.37 -5.61
CA GLU A 594 42.60 -12.30 -4.50
C GLU A 594 42.62 -11.58 -3.15
N ALA A 595 43.30 -10.41 -3.11
CA ALA A 595 43.32 -9.59 -1.89
C ALA A 595 41.89 -9.12 -1.50
N GLY A 596 41.06 -8.75 -2.48
CA GLY A 596 39.68 -8.42 -2.28
C GLY A 596 38.88 -9.60 -1.72
N LEU A 597 39.02 -10.80 -2.25
CA LEU A 597 38.35 -12.02 -1.75
C LEU A 597 38.81 -12.36 -0.31
N ALA A 598 40.06 -12.14 0.04
CA ALA A 598 40.59 -12.41 1.37
C ALA A 598 40.01 -11.50 2.48
N LEU A 599 39.35 -10.40 2.13
CA LEU A 599 38.65 -9.52 3.07
C LEU A 599 37.35 -10.13 3.62
N PHE A 600 36.72 -11.07 2.90
CA PHE A 600 35.45 -11.62 3.31
C PHE A 600 35.61 -12.64 4.45
N PRO A 601 34.66 -12.67 5.41
CA PRO A 601 34.63 -13.69 6.44
C PRO A 601 34.32 -15.08 5.83
N SER A 602 34.50 -16.14 6.65
CA SER A 602 34.17 -17.51 6.23
C SER A 602 32.71 -17.69 5.81
N GLU A 603 32.41 -18.69 5.00
CA GLU A 603 31.03 -18.98 4.56
C GLU A 603 30.07 -19.20 5.73
N GLU A 604 30.54 -19.80 6.84
CA GLU A 604 29.74 -19.99 8.05
C GLU A 604 29.38 -18.66 8.72
N GLN A 605 30.31 -17.71 8.75
CA GLN A 605 30.08 -16.37 9.29
C GLN A 605 29.16 -15.53 8.37
N LEU A 606 29.35 -15.68 7.05
CA LEU A 606 28.48 -15.04 6.07
C LEU A 606 27.03 -15.54 6.20
N ALA A 607 26.84 -16.83 6.42
CA ALA A 607 25.50 -17.42 6.58
C ALA A 607 24.74 -16.90 7.82
N LEU A 608 25.45 -16.40 8.83
CA LEU A 608 24.88 -15.80 10.04
C LEU A 608 24.59 -14.29 9.90
N ALA A 609 25.09 -13.65 8.84
CA ALA A 609 24.87 -12.23 8.60
C ALA A 609 23.45 -11.94 8.12
N ASP A 610 23.07 -10.65 8.11
CA ASP A 610 21.78 -10.26 7.56
C ASP A 610 21.69 -10.56 6.04
N ARG A 611 20.47 -10.82 5.55
CA ARG A 611 20.24 -11.27 4.18
C ARG A 611 20.65 -10.25 3.12
N ALA A 612 20.47 -8.96 3.40
CA ALA A 612 20.81 -7.91 2.45
C ALA A 612 22.32 -7.78 2.29
N TRP A 613 23.05 -7.93 3.39
CA TRP A 613 24.52 -7.96 3.33
C TRP A 613 25.04 -9.20 2.61
N GLN A 614 24.49 -10.40 2.90
CA GLN A 614 24.83 -11.63 2.18
C GLN A 614 24.67 -11.47 0.66
N ALA A 615 23.54 -10.87 0.24
CA ALA A 615 23.25 -10.66 -1.18
C ALA A 615 24.28 -9.73 -1.84
N ARG A 616 24.66 -8.62 -1.19
CA ARG A 616 25.67 -7.69 -1.70
C ARG A 616 27.06 -8.32 -1.71
N ALA A 617 27.42 -9.05 -0.66
CA ALA A 617 28.69 -9.77 -0.57
C ALA A 617 28.81 -10.81 -1.71
N ALA A 618 27.76 -11.55 -2.02
CA ALA A 618 27.73 -12.49 -3.13
C ALA A 618 28.01 -11.80 -4.47
N VAL A 619 27.44 -10.62 -4.70
CA VAL A 619 27.68 -9.84 -5.93
C VAL A 619 29.12 -9.37 -6.05
N VAL A 620 29.71 -8.82 -4.98
CA VAL A 620 31.13 -8.37 -5.01
C VAL A 620 32.08 -9.55 -5.16
N ARG A 621 31.88 -10.63 -4.41
CA ARG A 621 32.70 -11.85 -4.53
C ARG A 621 32.62 -12.47 -5.92
N GLY A 622 31.41 -12.48 -6.51
CA GLY A 622 31.20 -12.93 -7.87
C GLY A 622 32.00 -12.09 -8.90
N ASP A 623 32.02 -10.76 -8.74
CA ASP A 623 32.83 -9.88 -9.61
C ASP A 623 34.34 -10.13 -9.46
N LEU A 624 34.82 -10.32 -8.24
CA LEU A 624 36.25 -10.64 -8.00
C LEU A 624 36.65 -11.98 -8.64
N LEU A 625 35.81 -13.03 -8.53
CA LEU A 625 36.04 -14.31 -9.18
C LEU A 625 36.02 -14.20 -10.71
N ARG A 626 35.11 -13.39 -11.25
CA ARG A 626 35.07 -13.10 -12.69
C ARG A 626 36.37 -12.43 -13.16
N ARG A 627 36.93 -11.49 -12.40
CA ARG A 627 38.22 -10.84 -12.68
C ARG A 627 39.39 -11.80 -12.64
N LEU A 628 39.28 -12.91 -11.92
CA LEU A 628 40.26 -14.01 -11.91
C LEU A 628 40.10 -14.98 -13.11
N GLY A 629 39.09 -14.80 -13.93
CA GLY A 629 38.77 -15.75 -15.00
C GLY A 629 38.03 -17.02 -14.51
N GLU A 630 37.60 -17.04 -13.23
CA GLU A 630 36.91 -18.17 -12.62
C GLU A 630 35.41 -18.11 -12.89
N GLU A 631 34.96 -18.03 -14.13
CA GLU A 631 33.56 -17.79 -14.53
C GLU A 631 32.57 -18.75 -13.89
N ARG A 632 32.91 -20.05 -13.79
CA ARG A 632 32.05 -21.05 -13.18
C ARG A 632 31.84 -20.79 -11.67
N ALA A 633 32.90 -20.40 -10.97
CA ALA A 633 32.83 -20.06 -9.56
C ALA A 633 32.08 -18.74 -9.38
N ALA A 634 32.33 -17.75 -10.24
CA ALA A 634 31.61 -16.49 -10.26
C ALA A 634 30.11 -16.72 -10.44
N LYS A 635 29.70 -17.49 -11.45
CA LYS A 635 28.29 -17.82 -11.72
C LYS A 635 27.58 -18.48 -10.53
N ASN A 636 28.27 -19.37 -9.84
CA ASN A 636 27.73 -20.04 -8.65
C ASN A 636 27.65 -19.11 -7.43
N THR A 637 28.57 -18.16 -7.32
CA THR A 637 28.66 -17.19 -6.23
C THR A 637 27.63 -16.08 -6.40
N PHE A 638 27.41 -15.62 -7.63
CA PHE A 638 26.34 -14.71 -7.94
C PHE A 638 24.99 -15.38 -7.64
N THR A 639 24.49 -15.21 -6.42
CA THR A 639 23.14 -15.64 -6.02
C THR A 639 22.24 -14.43 -5.87
N PRO A 640 21.87 -13.76 -6.97
CA PRO A 640 21.12 -12.52 -6.87
C PRO A 640 19.75 -12.79 -6.26
N ARG A 641 19.46 -12.08 -5.18
CA ARG A 641 18.17 -12.11 -4.50
C ARG A 641 17.69 -10.68 -4.30
N VAL A 642 16.44 -10.44 -4.61
CA VAL A 642 15.79 -9.21 -4.18
C VAL A 642 15.48 -9.37 -2.69
N VAL A 643 16.06 -8.49 -1.88
CA VAL A 643 15.86 -8.47 -0.43
C VAL A 643 15.49 -7.05 -0.04
N ASP A 644 14.32 -6.87 0.56
CA ASP A 644 13.78 -5.56 0.94
C ASP A 644 13.78 -4.58 -0.25
N ASP A 645 14.52 -3.48 -0.17
CA ASP A 645 14.70 -2.48 -1.22
C ASP A 645 15.96 -2.72 -2.07
N TYR A 646 16.66 -3.85 -1.85
CA TYR A 646 17.87 -4.20 -2.58
C TYR A 646 17.54 -4.93 -3.88
N ASN A 647 17.85 -4.31 -5.01
CA ASN A 647 17.86 -4.93 -6.33
C ASN A 647 19.32 -5.22 -6.75
N PRO A 648 19.73 -6.48 -6.90
CA PRO A 648 21.11 -6.83 -7.20
C PRO A 648 21.60 -6.32 -8.56
N VAL A 649 20.73 -6.20 -9.54
CA VAL A 649 21.06 -5.69 -10.88
C VAL A 649 21.42 -4.21 -10.82
N GLU A 650 20.52 -3.40 -10.22
CA GLU A 650 20.73 -1.96 -10.05
C GLU A 650 21.93 -1.68 -9.13
N TRP A 651 22.03 -2.43 -8.04
CA TRP A 651 23.15 -2.28 -7.11
C TRP A 651 24.49 -2.60 -7.77
N ALA A 652 24.59 -3.68 -8.54
CA ALA A 652 25.78 -4.04 -9.26
C ALA A 652 26.21 -2.98 -10.29
N TRP A 653 25.23 -2.42 -11.02
CA TRP A 653 25.48 -1.31 -11.94
C TRP A 653 26.04 -0.07 -11.25
N GLU A 654 25.54 0.26 -10.08
CA GLU A 654 25.92 1.46 -9.33
C GLU A 654 27.26 1.31 -8.62
N TRP A 655 27.63 0.11 -8.16
CA TRP A 655 28.80 -0.13 -7.34
C TRP A 655 29.96 -0.79 -8.08
N LEU A 656 29.66 -1.62 -9.07
CA LEU A 656 30.68 -2.32 -9.82
C LEU A 656 31.02 -1.60 -11.13
N LYS A 657 32.28 -1.62 -11.49
CA LYS A 657 32.73 -1.34 -12.84
C LYS A 657 33.54 -2.60 -13.29
N PRO A 658 32.87 -3.57 -13.91
CA PRO A 658 33.53 -4.82 -14.31
C PRO A 658 34.59 -4.57 -15.40
N SER A 659 35.48 -5.52 -15.60
CA SER A 659 36.38 -5.52 -16.75
C SER A 659 35.60 -5.68 -18.04
N PRO A 660 36.14 -5.29 -19.21
CA PRO A 660 35.48 -5.56 -20.49
C PRO A 660 34.99 -7.01 -20.60
N PRO A 661 33.77 -7.25 -21.15
CA PRO A 661 33.29 -8.62 -21.30
C PRO A 661 34.13 -9.41 -22.29
N SER A 662 34.32 -10.70 -22.03
CA SER A 662 35.05 -11.61 -22.96
C SER A 662 34.37 -11.59 -24.31
N ASP A 663 35.13 -11.49 -25.37
CA ASP A 663 34.66 -11.45 -26.77
C ASP A 663 33.62 -10.37 -27.08
N GLY A 664 33.59 -9.26 -26.28
CA GLY A 664 32.64 -8.16 -26.46
C GLY A 664 31.18 -8.54 -26.19
N ARG A 665 30.92 -9.68 -25.54
CA ARG A 665 29.61 -10.27 -25.41
C ARG A 665 29.12 -10.29 -23.96
N ILE A 666 27.89 -9.80 -23.74
CA ILE A 666 27.13 -9.90 -22.49
C ILE A 666 26.03 -10.93 -22.67
N ASP A 667 26.09 -12.04 -21.93
CA ASP A 667 25.11 -13.11 -21.93
C ASP A 667 24.14 -12.91 -20.76
N PHE A 668 22.83 -12.74 -21.05
CA PHE A 668 21.85 -12.35 -20.07
C PHE A 668 21.28 -13.55 -19.29
N GLY A 669 20.98 -13.31 -18.00
CA GLY A 669 20.28 -14.28 -17.15
C GLY A 669 21.19 -15.28 -16.45
N GLY A 670 22.42 -15.49 -16.95
CA GLY A 670 23.43 -16.39 -16.35
C GLY A 670 24.15 -15.79 -15.14
N ASN A 671 23.78 -14.60 -14.68
CA ASN A 671 24.35 -13.81 -13.60
C ASN A 671 25.76 -13.22 -13.85
N LEU A 672 26.45 -13.62 -14.90
CA LEU A 672 27.72 -13.01 -15.31
C LEU A 672 27.54 -11.60 -15.91
N ASP A 673 26.30 -11.23 -16.19
CA ASP A 673 25.87 -9.92 -16.70
C ASP A 673 25.78 -8.83 -15.64
N LEU A 674 25.87 -9.16 -14.34
CA LEU A 674 25.81 -8.18 -13.25
C LEU A 674 26.95 -7.17 -13.34
N GLY A 675 26.58 -5.88 -13.26
CA GLY A 675 27.49 -4.73 -13.43
C GLY A 675 27.56 -4.20 -14.86
N TYR A 676 27.19 -5.00 -15.86
CA TYR A 676 27.10 -4.56 -17.27
C TYR A 676 25.70 -4.07 -17.65
N ILE A 677 24.69 -4.35 -16.83
CA ILE A 677 23.29 -4.08 -17.13
C ILE A 677 22.58 -3.36 -16.00
N ARG A 678 21.59 -2.53 -16.37
CA ARG A 678 20.59 -1.92 -15.44
C ARG A 678 19.22 -1.90 -16.08
N GLY A 679 18.17 -1.77 -15.28
CA GLY A 679 16.79 -1.76 -15.77
C GLY A 679 16.30 -3.13 -16.18
N PHE A 680 16.88 -4.20 -15.64
CA PHE A 680 16.49 -5.60 -15.91
C PHE A 680 16.04 -6.29 -14.63
N TYR A 681 15.12 -7.23 -14.79
CA TYR A 681 14.72 -8.15 -13.73
C TYR A 681 15.73 -9.29 -13.57
N LEU A 682 15.53 -10.11 -12.53
CA LEU A 682 16.35 -11.31 -12.31
C LEU A 682 16.33 -12.22 -13.53
N GLY A 683 17.43 -12.95 -13.75
CA GLY A 683 17.57 -13.87 -14.87
C GLY A 683 16.59 -15.01 -14.79
N GLU A 684 16.12 -15.43 -15.96
CA GLU A 684 15.25 -16.56 -16.20
C GLU A 684 15.91 -17.49 -17.23
N GLY A 685 15.47 -18.73 -17.33
CA GLY A 685 15.97 -19.67 -18.32
C GLY A 685 15.09 -20.91 -18.39
N ASP A 686 15.18 -21.63 -19.49
CA ASP A 686 14.48 -22.90 -19.75
C ASP A 686 15.37 -24.15 -19.60
N GLY A 687 16.60 -23.96 -19.17
CA GLY A 687 17.63 -25.01 -19.07
C GLY A 687 18.58 -25.08 -20.26
N THR A 688 18.25 -24.45 -21.38
CA THR A 688 19.09 -24.34 -22.60
C THR A 688 19.57 -22.89 -22.76
N ASP A 689 18.64 -21.95 -22.80
CA ASP A 689 18.88 -20.54 -22.95
C ASP A 689 18.57 -19.80 -21.64
N THR A 690 19.26 -18.68 -21.42
CA THR A 690 19.00 -17.76 -20.31
C THR A 690 18.69 -16.37 -20.86
N TRP A 691 17.89 -15.61 -20.12
CA TRP A 691 17.48 -14.28 -20.54
C TRP A 691 17.10 -13.39 -19.36
N ARG A 692 16.93 -12.08 -19.66
CA ARG A 692 16.31 -11.11 -18.74
C ARG A 692 15.24 -10.30 -19.43
N TRP A 693 14.21 -9.96 -18.68
CA TRP A 693 13.22 -8.97 -19.07
C TRP A 693 13.68 -7.58 -18.68
N SER A 694 13.61 -6.61 -19.61
CA SER A 694 13.80 -5.20 -19.30
C SER A 694 12.59 -4.64 -18.55
N ALA A 695 12.81 -3.58 -17.76
CA ALA A 695 11.74 -2.84 -17.05
C ALA A 695 11.19 -1.66 -17.88
N GLY A 696 11.41 -1.68 -19.19
CA GLY A 696 11.00 -0.62 -20.12
C GLY A 696 12.11 0.39 -20.39
N GLU A 697 12.77 0.90 -19.37
CA GLU A 697 14.00 1.69 -19.45
C GLU A 697 15.15 0.83 -18.95
N ALA A 698 16.11 0.53 -19.78
CA ALA A 698 17.24 -0.32 -19.48
C ALA A 698 18.54 0.24 -20.10
N ALA A 699 19.68 -0.19 -19.64
CA ALA A 699 20.95 0.16 -20.25
C ALA A 699 21.95 -0.99 -20.18
N LEU A 700 22.83 -1.00 -21.18
CA LEU A 700 24.01 -1.88 -21.28
C LEU A 700 25.28 -1.04 -21.14
N ARG A 701 26.27 -1.56 -20.47
CA ARG A 701 27.60 -0.97 -20.36
C ARG A 701 28.64 -1.94 -20.89
N PHE A 702 29.43 -1.49 -21.87
CA PHE A 702 30.60 -2.16 -22.34
C PHE A 702 31.82 -1.35 -21.87
N PRO A 703 32.43 -1.70 -20.71
CA PRO A 703 33.51 -0.91 -20.12
C PRO A 703 34.71 -0.82 -21.03
N GLU A 704 35.28 0.36 -21.21
CA GLU A 704 36.56 0.64 -21.93
C GLU A 704 36.57 0.13 -23.40
N MET A 705 35.41 -0.14 -23.99
CA MET A 705 35.32 -0.71 -25.34
C MET A 705 35.16 0.34 -26.45
N GLY A 706 35.17 1.62 -26.14
CA GLY A 706 35.17 2.67 -27.16
C GLY A 706 36.42 2.61 -28.02
N THR A 707 36.25 2.69 -29.35
CA THR A 707 37.37 2.55 -30.33
C THR A 707 37.73 3.85 -31.05
N GLY A 708 36.94 4.92 -30.84
CA GLY A 708 37.05 6.15 -31.62
C GLY A 708 36.46 6.04 -33.05
N ALA A 709 35.85 4.92 -33.39
CA ALA A 709 35.22 4.64 -34.67
C ALA A 709 33.80 4.08 -34.44
N PRO A 710 32.91 4.11 -35.42
CA PRO A 710 31.62 3.43 -35.35
C PRO A 710 31.81 1.92 -35.10
N GLN A 711 30.89 1.35 -34.28
CA GLN A 711 30.96 -0.07 -33.89
C GLN A 711 29.63 -0.76 -34.20
N SER A 712 29.63 -2.06 -34.42
CA SER A 712 28.44 -2.86 -34.64
C SER A 712 27.91 -3.41 -33.31
N LEU A 713 26.62 -3.20 -33.03
CA LEU A 713 25.91 -3.80 -31.91
C LEU A 713 24.96 -4.87 -32.42
N ARG A 714 25.08 -6.07 -31.87
CA ARG A 714 24.19 -7.19 -32.14
C ARG A 714 23.40 -7.53 -30.89
N LEU A 715 22.08 -7.62 -30.99
CA LEU A 715 21.16 -7.92 -29.90
C LEU A 715 20.30 -9.13 -30.27
N ARG A 716 20.32 -10.17 -29.45
CA ARG A 716 19.36 -11.29 -29.58
C ARG A 716 18.16 -11.01 -28.69
N ILE A 717 17.02 -10.73 -29.32
CA ILE A 717 15.81 -10.27 -28.66
C ILE A 717 14.64 -11.17 -29.01
N ASP A 718 13.82 -11.47 -28.00
CA ASP A 718 12.50 -12.02 -28.16
C ASP A 718 11.47 -10.91 -28.02
N GLY A 719 10.78 -10.61 -29.10
CA GLY A 719 9.71 -9.62 -29.12
C GLY A 719 8.36 -10.18 -28.66
N LEU A 720 8.33 -11.40 -28.10
CA LEU A 720 7.11 -11.99 -27.57
C LEU A 720 6.63 -11.17 -26.38
N SER A 721 5.63 -10.34 -26.60
CA SER A 721 4.96 -9.57 -25.56
C SER A 721 3.48 -9.92 -25.55
N SER A 722 3.00 -10.49 -24.45
CA SER A 722 1.58 -10.80 -24.34
C SER A 722 0.75 -9.49 -24.33
N GLY A 723 0.21 -9.15 -25.51
CA GLY A 723 -0.76 -8.09 -25.68
C GLY A 723 -0.28 -6.72 -26.13
N LEU A 724 0.97 -6.57 -26.55
CA LEU A 724 1.40 -5.40 -27.32
C LEU A 724 1.24 -5.69 -28.82
N HIS A 725 0.56 -4.80 -29.51
CA HIS A 725 0.59 -4.76 -30.95
C HIS A 725 1.88 -4.04 -31.35
N ASN A 726 2.76 -4.70 -32.10
CA ASN A 726 4.03 -4.17 -32.59
C ASN A 726 5.00 -3.74 -31.46
N PRO A 727 5.64 -4.69 -30.77
CA PRO A 727 6.71 -4.36 -29.85
C PRO A 727 7.84 -3.62 -30.57
N SER A 728 8.25 -2.49 -30.02
CA SER A 728 9.36 -1.70 -30.56
C SER A 728 10.43 -1.49 -29.50
N LEU A 729 11.68 -1.36 -29.93
CA LEU A 729 12.81 -1.02 -29.06
C LEU A 729 13.51 0.20 -29.61
N VAL A 730 13.58 1.26 -28.85
CA VAL A 730 14.41 2.43 -29.16
C VAL A 730 15.77 2.21 -28.52
N VAL A 731 16.82 2.33 -29.33
CA VAL A 731 18.22 2.26 -28.91
C VAL A 731 18.78 3.68 -28.95
N ALA A 732 19.38 4.13 -27.84
CA ALA A 732 19.95 5.47 -27.70
C ALA A 732 21.34 5.42 -27.07
N ILE A 733 22.14 6.44 -27.35
CA ILE A 733 23.43 6.72 -26.72
C ILE A 733 23.42 8.18 -26.28
N ASP A 734 23.81 8.47 -25.05
CA ASP A 734 23.82 9.80 -24.46
C ASP A 734 22.48 10.55 -24.65
N GLY A 735 21.36 9.82 -24.50
CA GLY A 735 20.01 10.35 -24.65
C GLY A 735 19.62 10.65 -26.11
N ARG A 736 20.47 10.32 -27.10
CA ARG A 736 20.16 10.49 -28.53
C ARG A 736 19.75 9.16 -29.13
N GLN A 737 18.57 9.11 -29.74
CA GLN A 737 18.11 7.94 -30.45
C GLN A 737 19.04 7.63 -31.62
N VAL A 738 19.57 6.39 -31.64
CA VAL A 738 20.40 5.84 -32.71
C VAL A 738 19.54 5.01 -33.67
N ALA A 739 18.68 4.17 -33.12
CA ALA A 739 17.82 3.29 -33.90
C ALA A 739 16.45 3.09 -33.23
N MET A 740 15.47 2.69 -34.03
CA MET A 740 14.19 2.17 -33.58
C MET A 740 13.95 0.83 -34.29
N LEU A 741 13.92 -0.23 -33.51
CA LEU A 741 13.74 -1.60 -33.99
C LEU A 741 12.27 -1.99 -33.88
N GLU A 742 11.67 -2.48 -34.94
CA GLU A 742 10.39 -3.20 -34.89
C GLU A 742 10.69 -4.67 -34.59
N LEU A 743 10.17 -5.18 -33.47
CA LEU A 743 10.52 -6.50 -32.98
C LEU A 743 9.59 -7.57 -33.55
N SER A 744 10.17 -8.67 -34.02
CA SER A 744 9.44 -9.88 -34.36
C SER A 744 8.93 -10.57 -33.10
N ARG A 745 7.88 -11.37 -33.23
CA ARG A 745 7.40 -12.26 -32.17
C ARG A 745 8.28 -13.51 -31.96
N GLU A 746 9.23 -13.74 -32.86
CA GLU A 746 10.20 -14.81 -32.76
C GLU A 746 11.54 -14.24 -32.31
N VAL A 747 12.33 -15.03 -31.61
CA VAL A 747 13.70 -14.66 -31.21
C VAL A 747 14.53 -14.39 -32.48
N GLN A 748 15.08 -13.19 -32.59
CA GLN A 748 15.91 -12.76 -33.71
C GLN A 748 17.12 -11.98 -33.21
N VAL A 749 18.16 -11.95 -34.08
CA VAL A 749 19.32 -11.10 -33.90
C VAL A 749 19.13 -9.82 -34.70
N TYR A 750 19.21 -8.69 -34.03
CA TYR A 750 19.17 -7.36 -34.61
C TYR A 750 20.58 -6.79 -34.61
N GLU A 751 21.02 -6.25 -35.75
CA GLU A 751 22.33 -5.62 -35.92
C GLU A 751 22.13 -4.15 -36.26
N LEU A 752 22.89 -3.29 -35.59
CA LEU A 752 22.83 -1.84 -35.79
C LEU A 752 24.22 -1.21 -35.62
N GLU A 753 24.48 -0.14 -36.36
CA GLU A 753 25.73 0.63 -36.26
C GLU A 753 25.58 1.73 -35.19
N LEU A 754 26.50 1.74 -34.24
CA LEU A 754 26.58 2.77 -33.21
C LEU A 754 27.53 3.88 -33.61
N PRO A 755 27.27 5.14 -33.22
CA PRO A 755 28.22 6.22 -33.39
C PRO A 755 29.51 5.97 -32.64
N ALA A 756 30.59 6.59 -33.07
CA ALA A 756 31.91 6.47 -32.45
C ALA A 756 31.88 6.94 -30.99
N THR A 757 32.35 6.09 -30.09
CA THR A 757 32.69 6.42 -28.69
C THR A 757 34.20 6.59 -28.57
N PRO A 758 34.71 7.60 -27.82
CA PRO A 758 36.15 7.81 -27.67
C PRO A 758 36.90 6.53 -27.22
N THR A 759 38.12 6.37 -27.72
CA THR A 759 38.92 5.18 -27.44
C THR A 759 39.18 5.02 -25.94
N GLY A 760 38.85 3.84 -25.41
CA GLY A 760 39.05 3.48 -24.00
C GLY A 760 37.93 4.01 -23.06
N GLU A 761 36.90 4.67 -23.59
CA GLU A 761 35.72 5.04 -22.79
C GLU A 761 34.68 3.91 -22.79
N ASP A 762 33.79 3.97 -21.80
CA ASP A 762 32.69 3.02 -21.68
C ASP A 762 31.64 3.31 -22.78
N VAL A 763 31.20 2.27 -23.50
CA VAL A 763 30.06 2.37 -24.42
C VAL A 763 28.80 2.08 -23.63
N ILE A 764 27.95 3.09 -23.43
CA ILE A 764 26.69 2.97 -22.69
C ILE A 764 25.52 3.07 -23.67
N ILE A 765 24.71 2.04 -23.73
CA ILE A 765 23.60 1.90 -24.68
C ILE A 765 22.30 1.90 -23.86
N GLU A 766 21.44 2.87 -24.13
CA GLU A 766 20.12 2.99 -23.52
C GLU A 766 19.07 2.28 -24.38
N LEU A 767 18.21 1.51 -23.73
CA LEU A 767 17.14 0.71 -24.33
C LEU A 767 15.79 1.15 -23.76
N HIS A 768 14.90 1.63 -24.63
CA HIS A 768 13.56 2.05 -24.24
C HIS A 768 12.52 1.23 -25.01
N SER A 769 11.65 0.55 -24.28
CA SER A 769 10.57 -0.27 -24.83
C SER A 769 9.26 -0.02 -24.13
N PRO A 770 8.12 -0.16 -24.82
CA PRO A 770 6.82 -0.26 -24.16
C PRO A 770 6.82 -1.42 -23.15
N VAL A 771 6.07 -1.25 -22.07
CA VAL A 771 5.94 -2.29 -21.06
C VAL A 771 4.54 -2.87 -21.03
N PHE A 772 4.44 -4.12 -20.60
CA PHE A 772 3.17 -4.81 -20.37
C PHE A 772 3.15 -5.47 -18.98
N VAL A 773 1.95 -5.79 -18.52
CA VAL A 773 1.73 -6.53 -17.28
C VAL A 773 1.35 -7.96 -17.62
N PRO A 774 2.03 -8.97 -17.05
CA PRO A 774 1.68 -10.37 -17.22
C PRO A 774 0.24 -10.67 -16.81
N SER A 775 -0.32 -11.76 -17.33
CA SER A 775 -1.62 -12.26 -16.86
C SER A 775 -1.56 -12.66 -15.39
N ALA A 776 -2.71 -12.72 -14.73
CA ALA A 776 -2.77 -13.20 -13.36
C ALA A 776 -2.30 -14.66 -13.25
N ALA A 777 -2.60 -15.49 -14.25
CA ALA A 777 -2.14 -16.87 -14.33
C ALA A 777 -0.61 -16.95 -14.41
N ASP A 778 0.04 -16.12 -15.25
CA ASP A 778 1.51 -16.09 -15.37
C ASP A 778 2.17 -15.63 -14.06
N LEU A 779 1.58 -14.63 -13.39
CA LEU A 779 2.11 -14.18 -12.09
C LEU A 779 1.99 -15.27 -11.01
N ILE A 780 0.87 -16.00 -10.97
CA ILE A 780 0.70 -17.13 -10.06
C ILE A 780 1.73 -18.23 -10.38
N ALA A 781 1.98 -18.50 -11.65
CA ALA A 781 2.96 -19.49 -12.08
C ALA A 781 4.37 -19.13 -11.59
N GLN A 782 4.74 -17.87 -11.71
CA GLN A 782 6.09 -17.40 -11.40
C GLN A 782 6.33 -17.18 -9.89
N GLN A 783 5.33 -16.67 -9.16
CA GLN A 783 5.49 -16.17 -7.80
C GLN A 783 4.59 -16.88 -6.77
N GLY A 784 3.70 -17.79 -7.22
CA GLY A 784 2.72 -18.43 -6.36
C GLY A 784 1.50 -17.53 -6.06
N PRO A 785 0.69 -17.89 -5.06
CA PRO A 785 -0.59 -17.25 -4.78
C PRO A 785 -0.50 -15.85 -4.12
N LYS A 786 0.70 -15.33 -3.93
CA LYS A 786 0.95 -13.99 -3.39
C LYS A 786 1.86 -13.25 -4.35
N VAL A 787 1.42 -12.11 -4.88
CA VAL A 787 2.29 -11.28 -5.70
C VAL A 787 3.40 -10.71 -4.81
N GLY A 788 4.62 -11.16 -5.02
CA GLY A 788 5.80 -10.63 -4.35
C GLY A 788 6.12 -9.23 -4.87
N GLN A 789 6.39 -9.12 -6.16
CA GLN A 789 6.64 -7.85 -6.85
C GLN A 789 5.99 -7.89 -8.23
N LEU A 790 5.22 -6.88 -8.58
CA LEU A 790 4.71 -6.72 -9.94
C LEU A 790 5.84 -6.26 -10.86
N ARG A 791 6.06 -7.00 -11.93
CA ARG A 791 7.01 -6.67 -12.97
C ARG A 791 6.29 -6.05 -14.16
N LEU A 792 6.78 -4.89 -14.60
CA LEU A 792 6.40 -4.27 -15.87
C LEU A 792 7.42 -4.74 -16.90
N LEU A 793 7.03 -5.72 -17.71
CA LEU A 793 7.93 -6.38 -18.64
C LEU A 793 8.03 -5.59 -19.94
N GLY A 794 9.25 -5.25 -20.35
CA GLY A 794 9.57 -4.65 -21.63
C GLY A 794 9.94 -5.74 -22.64
N VAL A 795 11.19 -5.75 -23.11
CA VAL A 795 11.72 -6.75 -24.05
C VAL A 795 12.55 -7.80 -23.32
N ARG A 796 12.59 -8.99 -23.89
CA ARG A 796 13.42 -10.10 -23.41
C ARG A 796 14.70 -10.16 -24.20
N LEU A 797 15.86 -10.01 -23.53
CA LEU A 797 17.18 -10.12 -24.12
C LEU A 797 17.87 -11.39 -23.67
N ASP A 798 18.49 -12.09 -24.63
CA ASP A 798 19.27 -13.29 -24.40
C ASP A 798 20.78 -12.95 -24.35
N TRP A 799 21.26 -12.13 -25.29
CA TRP A 799 22.62 -11.60 -25.27
C TRP A 799 22.77 -10.30 -26.08
N ALA A 800 23.83 -9.56 -25.78
CA ALA A 800 24.27 -8.38 -26.53
C ALA A 800 25.78 -8.51 -26.82
N GLU A 801 26.21 -8.09 -28.01
CA GLU A 801 27.59 -8.20 -28.49
C GLU A 801 27.97 -6.90 -29.19
N LEU A 802 29.13 -6.36 -28.85
CA LEU A 802 29.69 -5.15 -29.41
C LEU A 802 30.99 -5.50 -30.16
N GLU A 803 31.02 -5.22 -31.47
CA GLU A 803 32.17 -5.50 -32.37
C GLU A 803 32.81 -4.20 -32.89
#